data_5556c9d480ee9e43785e2f0dc7b1e685
#
_entry.id   5556c9d480ee9e43785e2f0dc7b1e685
#
_cell.length_a   1.000
_cell.length_b   1.000
_cell.length_c   1.000
_cell.angle_alpha   90.00
_cell.angle_beta   90.00
_cell.angle_gamma   90.00
#
_symmetry.space_group_name_H-M   'P 1'
#
loop_
_entity.id
_entity.type
_entity.pdbx_description
1 polymer ?
#
loop_
_entity_poly.entity_id
_entity_poly.type
_entity_poly.pdbx_seq_one_letter_code
_entity_poly.pdbx_strand_id
1 'polypeptide(L)'
;MIVKMKFINISGPRNDIDRVTDQYLSRYEIQLESALSELKTVENLRPFVEINPYRDVLAKATQFVSYLPNADTVTPDSSLGLDDMFELVRNASADYEDLQQKKEKCKNKIEQLRTKQQIIAPFRPLECDLHQVLSYRFITYRFGRIAVEHYHKMQKYLMDDLGAIFVEGERDESFVYGAYFVSPGEAKKVDAVFRSLHFERIELKDEFEGTPAYAYQELEKEIARVNVEMNDLDKEAGEMLSDRAAQLVAAKNRLEELSNNFDVRKMAARMDENQEDYYILCGWMAEDDVDRFLEEIKDDDKVFVVVEDDHDAYFGEPPTKLENPKLFKPFEMFIQMYGLPAHNEMDPTVFVGLTYSFIFGVMFGDVGQGLLLLIGGALIYHFKKIPLSGIIATAGFFSTIFGFMFGSIFGFEDVLKPLWIRPIDHMTTLPFLGKLNTVFIVAVAFGMLLIIVAMILHIINAAKSKDVEGTWFDANGVAGLVFYLAVVVTIVLFMTGNPLPGGIVMGVMFGVPLLLIFLKEPLARRIEKRADKMETGPGMYVVQGFFEMFETLLSYFSNTISFIRIGAFAVSHAAIMEVVLQLAGAESGHPNWIGVIFGNLFVCGFEGLIVGIQVLRLEYYEMFSRFYSGSGRAFNPYTKKKKNKQA
;
A
#
# COMPACT_ATOMS: atom_id res chain seq x y z
N MET A 1 -7.84 -22.97 0.87
CA MET A 1 -8.37 -23.61 -0.36
C MET A 1 -9.05 -22.56 -1.20
N ILE A 2 -9.01 -22.68 -2.53
CA ILE A 2 -9.76 -21.81 -3.43
C ILE A 2 -11.23 -22.21 -3.33
N VAL A 3 -12.09 -21.23 -3.04
CA VAL A 3 -13.54 -21.44 -2.99
C VAL A 3 -14.07 -21.50 -4.41
N LYS A 4 -14.92 -22.47 -4.72
CA LYS A 4 -15.59 -22.52 -6.02
C LYS A 4 -16.57 -21.37 -6.15
N MET A 5 -16.51 -20.68 -7.27
CA MET A 5 -17.36 -19.53 -7.59
C MET A 5 -18.36 -19.92 -8.66
N LYS A 6 -19.57 -19.40 -8.56
CA LYS A 6 -20.60 -19.50 -9.59
C LYS A 6 -20.99 -18.12 -10.09
N PHE A 7 -21.24 -18.02 -11.38
CA PHE A 7 -21.74 -16.79 -11.98
C PHE A 7 -23.26 -16.77 -11.88
N ILE A 8 -23.80 -15.68 -11.34
CA ILE A 8 -25.24 -15.53 -11.17
C ILE A 8 -25.73 -14.30 -11.93
N ASN A 9 -26.87 -14.49 -12.61
CA ASN A 9 -27.61 -13.44 -13.28
C ASN A 9 -28.93 -13.24 -12.52
N ILE A 10 -29.17 -12.03 -12.02
CA ILE A 10 -30.35 -11.67 -11.25
C ILE A 10 -31.15 -10.67 -12.06
N SER A 11 -32.40 -10.95 -12.38
CA SER A 11 -33.27 -10.07 -13.12
C SER A 11 -34.59 -9.84 -12.38
N GLY A 12 -35.15 -8.65 -12.53
CA GLY A 12 -36.42 -8.26 -11.93
C GLY A 12 -36.91 -6.90 -12.44
N PRO A 13 -38.13 -6.47 -12.03
CA PRO A 13 -38.67 -5.18 -12.42
C PRO A 13 -37.76 -4.04 -11.96
N ARG A 14 -37.57 -3.03 -12.81
CA ARG A 14 -36.64 -1.89 -12.56
C ARG A 14 -36.79 -1.25 -11.18
N ASN A 15 -38.02 -1.05 -10.73
CA ASN A 15 -38.31 -0.36 -9.47
C ASN A 15 -37.96 -1.20 -8.24
N ASP A 16 -37.64 -2.47 -8.39
CA ASP A 16 -37.42 -3.42 -7.30
C ASP A 16 -35.93 -3.64 -6.97
N ILE A 17 -35.02 -3.03 -7.75
CA ILE A 17 -33.56 -3.22 -7.61
C ILE A 17 -33.08 -2.87 -6.20
N ASP A 18 -33.61 -1.81 -5.57
CA ASP A 18 -33.21 -1.38 -4.22
C ASP A 18 -33.63 -2.40 -3.17
N ARG A 19 -34.86 -2.95 -3.29
CA ARG A 19 -35.36 -4.00 -2.39
C ARG A 19 -34.47 -5.23 -2.46
N VAL A 20 -34.18 -5.69 -3.67
CA VAL A 20 -33.34 -6.88 -3.90
C VAL A 20 -31.91 -6.64 -3.38
N THR A 21 -31.37 -5.45 -3.60
CA THR A 21 -30.04 -5.09 -3.08
C THR A 21 -30.01 -5.07 -1.55
N ASP A 22 -31.02 -4.47 -0.92
CA ASP A 22 -31.07 -4.33 0.54
C ASP A 22 -31.47 -5.64 1.24
N GLN A 23 -32.43 -6.36 0.72
CA GLN A 23 -33.01 -7.55 1.35
C GLN A 23 -32.14 -8.79 1.14
N TYR A 24 -31.59 -8.98 -0.06
CA TYR A 24 -30.87 -10.18 -0.45
C TYR A 24 -29.36 -9.93 -0.60
N LEU A 25 -28.92 -9.09 -1.54
CA LEU A 25 -27.51 -8.94 -1.86
C LEU A 25 -26.67 -8.43 -0.69
N SER A 26 -27.24 -7.61 0.20
CA SER A 26 -26.54 -7.10 1.39
C SER A 26 -26.16 -8.18 2.41
N ARG A 27 -26.74 -9.39 2.31
CA ARG A 27 -26.51 -10.50 3.25
C ARG A 27 -25.44 -11.47 2.78
N TYR A 28 -25.17 -11.50 1.49
CA TYR A 28 -24.22 -12.41 0.84
C TYR A 28 -23.01 -11.67 0.29
N GLU A 29 -21.92 -12.38 0.17
CA GLU A 29 -20.72 -11.86 -0.47
C GLU A 29 -20.80 -12.10 -1.98
N ILE A 30 -21.23 -11.08 -2.73
CA ILE A 30 -21.29 -11.10 -4.18
C ILE A 30 -20.34 -10.05 -4.76
N GLN A 31 -19.50 -10.45 -5.71
CA GLN A 31 -18.75 -9.51 -6.54
C GLN A 31 -19.56 -9.20 -7.78
N LEU A 32 -20.12 -7.99 -7.83
CA LEU A 32 -20.85 -7.52 -8.99
C LEU A 32 -19.93 -7.22 -10.16
N GLU A 33 -20.33 -7.64 -11.35
CA GLU A 33 -19.69 -7.33 -12.62
C GLU A 33 -20.60 -6.44 -13.46
N SER A 34 -20.03 -5.72 -14.41
CA SER A 34 -20.85 -4.89 -15.32
C SER A 34 -21.66 -5.79 -16.26
N ALA A 35 -22.98 -5.82 -16.09
CA ALA A 35 -23.86 -6.64 -16.93
C ALA A 35 -23.72 -6.33 -18.42
N LEU A 36 -23.39 -5.08 -18.78
CA LEU A 36 -23.14 -4.69 -20.17
C LEU A 36 -21.85 -5.27 -20.76
N SER A 37 -20.83 -5.46 -19.93
CA SER A 37 -19.55 -6.03 -20.39
C SER A 37 -19.60 -7.55 -20.49
N GLU A 38 -20.33 -8.19 -19.60
CA GLU A 38 -20.42 -9.65 -19.53
C GLU A 38 -21.46 -10.21 -20.50
N LEU A 39 -22.62 -9.59 -20.63
CA LEU A 39 -23.72 -10.06 -21.46
C LEU A 39 -23.69 -9.48 -22.90
N LYS A 40 -22.53 -9.45 -23.53
CA LYS A 40 -22.33 -8.89 -24.89
C LYS A 40 -23.19 -9.56 -25.98
N THR A 41 -23.64 -10.79 -25.76
CA THR A 41 -24.44 -11.57 -26.71
C THR A 41 -25.93 -11.29 -26.61
N VAL A 42 -26.39 -10.60 -25.57
CA VAL A 42 -27.79 -10.25 -25.35
C VAL A 42 -28.11 -8.93 -26.07
N GLU A 43 -29.03 -9.02 -27.04
CA GLU A 43 -29.47 -7.82 -27.77
C GLU A 43 -30.37 -6.91 -26.89
N ASN A 44 -30.38 -5.61 -27.18
CA ASN A 44 -31.20 -4.58 -26.49
C ASN A 44 -30.84 -4.24 -25.04
N LEU A 45 -29.65 -4.58 -24.55
CA LEU A 45 -29.18 -4.09 -23.25
C LEU A 45 -28.78 -2.61 -23.31
N ARG A 46 -29.23 -1.85 -22.35
CA ARG A 46 -28.88 -0.44 -22.15
C ARG A 46 -28.28 -0.21 -20.77
N PRO A 47 -27.38 0.79 -20.62
CA PRO A 47 -26.85 1.13 -19.30
C PRO A 47 -27.97 1.64 -18.37
N PHE A 48 -27.91 1.21 -17.13
CA PHE A 48 -28.79 1.73 -16.07
C PHE A 48 -28.22 3.05 -15.57
N VAL A 49 -28.52 4.15 -16.30
CA VAL A 49 -27.97 5.48 -15.99
C VAL A 49 -28.94 6.24 -15.10
N GLU A 50 -28.57 6.40 -13.84
CA GLU A 50 -29.27 7.28 -12.89
C GLU A 50 -28.25 8.07 -12.07
N ILE A 51 -28.59 9.32 -11.73
CA ILE A 51 -27.75 10.17 -10.88
C ILE A 51 -28.01 9.78 -9.43
N ASN A 52 -26.96 9.44 -8.69
CA ASN A 52 -27.07 9.09 -7.29
C ASN A 52 -27.44 10.34 -6.46
N PRO A 53 -28.66 10.41 -5.91
CA PRO A 53 -29.16 11.59 -5.18
C PRO A 53 -28.48 11.78 -3.81
N TYR A 54 -27.83 10.75 -3.30
CA TYR A 54 -27.21 10.76 -1.96
C TYR A 54 -25.77 11.29 -2.00
N ARG A 55 -25.13 11.32 -3.16
CA ARG A 55 -23.68 11.54 -3.30
C ARG A 55 -23.23 12.90 -2.77
N ASP A 56 -23.92 13.96 -3.13
CA ASP A 56 -23.54 15.33 -2.76
C ASP A 56 -23.73 15.57 -1.25
N VAL A 57 -24.83 15.06 -0.71
CA VAL A 57 -25.14 15.20 0.72
C VAL A 57 -24.18 14.32 1.55
N LEU A 58 -23.85 13.13 1.08
CA LEU A 58 -22.84 12.27 1.70
C LEU A 58 -21.46 12.92 1.72
N ALA A 59 -21.05 13.57 0.62
CA ALA A 59 -19.78 14.27 0.57
C ALA A 59 -19.68 15.37 1.64
N LYS A 60 -20.74 16.18 1.79
CA LYS A 60 -20.82 17.21 2.83
C LYS A 60 -20.83 16.62 4.24
N ALA A 61 -21.63 15.58 4.49
CA ALA A 61 -21.68 14.90 5.79
C ALA A 61 -20.31 14.29 6.15
N THR A 62 -19.61 13.69 5.19
CA THR A 62 -18.26 13.13 5.37
C THR A 62 -17.25 14.22 5.72
N GLN A 63 -17.32 15.36 5.03
CA GLN A 63 -16.48 16.53 5.32
C GLN A 63 -16.69 17.03 6.75
N PHE A 64 -17.93 17.19 7.20
CA PHE A 64 -18.21 17.66 8.56
C PHE A 64 -17.75 16.68 9.63
N VAL A 65 -17.95 15.37 9.41
CA VAL A 65 -17.47 14.34 10.32
C VAL A 65 -15.93 14.33 10.38
N SER A 66 -15.22 14.65 9.30
CA SER A 66 -13.76 14.74 9.29
C SER A 66 -13.21 15.90 10.14
N TYR A 67 -14.00 16.92 10.40
CA TYR A 67 -13.64 18.06 11.27
C TYR A 67 -13.91 17.79 12.76
N LEU A 68 -14.60 16.69 13.11
CA LEU A 68 -14.89 16.33 14.49
C LEU A 68 -13.67 15.67 15.16
N PRO A 69 -13.21 16.16 16.32
CA PRO A 69 -12.09 15.60 17.05
C PRO A 69 -12.45 14.27 17.63
N ASN A 70 -12.64 13.23 17.47
CA ASN A 70 -13.07 11.93 18.05
C ASN A 70 -14.34 11.36 17.41
N ALA A 71 -14.52 11.54 16.12
CA ALA A 71 -15.68 11.02 15.40
C ALA A 71 -15.92 9.50 15.61
N ASP A 72 -14.85 8.72 15.81
CA ASP A 72 -14.90 7.27 15.99
C ASP A 72 -15.50 6.83 17.35
N THR A 73 -15.50 7.72 18.35
CA THR A 73 -16.03 7.43 19.70
C THR A 73 -17.46 7.91 19.89
N VAL A 74 -18.01 8.65 18.93
CA VAL A 74 -19.37 9.19 19.01
C VAL A 74 -20.38 8.08 18.71
N THR A 75 -21.31 7.85 19.64
CA THR A 75 -22.45 6.94 19.40
C THR A 75 -23.45 7.60 18.46
N PRO A 76 -23.75 6.99 17.29
CA PRO A 76 -24.67 7.58 16.32
C PRO A 76 -26.12 7.56 16.83
N ASP A 77 -26.83 8.63 16.61
CA ASP A 77 -28.27 8.71 16.89
C ASP A 77 -29.07 8.05 15.77
N SER A 78 -29.66 6.90 16.06
CA SER A 78 -30.42 6.09 15.09
C SER A 78 -31.87 6.53 14.90
N SER A 79 -32.32 7.59 15.55
CA SER A 79 -33.73 8.02 15.58
C SER A 79 -34.15 8.89 14.39
N LEU A 80 -33.19 9.37 13.58
CA LEU A 80 -33.43 10.32 12.49
C LEU A 80 -34.01 9.66 11.24
N GLY A 81 -35.09 10.24 10.72
CA GLY A 81 -35.63 9.91 9.40
C GLY A 81 -34.71 10.36 8.25
N LEU A 82 -34.97 9.85 7.05
CA LEU A 82 -34.15 10.18 5.89
C LEU A 82 -34.21 11.67 5.53
N ASP A 83 -35.44 12.22 5.52
CA ASP A 83 -35.67 13.64 5.20
C ASP A 83 -35.01 14.56 6.25
N ASP A 84 -35.09 14.17 7.53
CA ASP A 84 -34.44 14.90 8.63
C ASP A 84 -32.90 14.91 8.47
N MET A 85 -32.32 13.83 7.98
CA MET A 85 -30.87 13.76 7.70
C MET A 85 -30.48 14.71 6.57
N PHE A 86 -31.28 14.79 5.50
CA PHE A 86 -31.04 15.74 4.41
C PHE A 86 -31.13 17.19 4.91
N GLU A 87 -32.15 17.51 5.70
CA GLU A 87 -32.32 18.84 6.28
C GLU A 87 -31.16 19.17 7.25
N LEU A 88 -30.78 18.24 8.11
CA LEU A 88 -29.67 18.42 9.04
C LEU A 88 -28.36 18.80 8.30
N VAL A 89 -27.99 18.01 7.29
CA VAL A 89 -26.75 18.26 6.54
C VAL A 89 -26.83 19.57 5.75
N ARG A 90 -28.00 19.88 5.19
CA ARG A 90 -28.21 21.13 4.45
C ARG A 90 -28.14 22.36 5.37
N ASN A 91 -28.75 22.30 6.55
CA ASN A 91 -28.72 23.38 7.53
C ASN A 91 -27.30 23.56 8.08
N ALA A 92 -26.62 22.46 8.45
CA ALA A 92 -25.22 22.50 8.86
C ALA A 92 -24.31 23.09 7.76
N SER A 93 -24.60 22.81 6.49
CA SER A 93 -23.83 23.36 5.36
C SER A 93 -24.06 24.87 5.23
N ALA A 94 -25.31 25.35 5.38
CA ALA A 94 -25.61 26.78 5.30
C ALA A 94 -24.97 27.56 6.47
N ASP A 95 -25.07 27.03 7.70
CA ASP A 95 -24.48 27.63 8.89
C ASP A 95 -22.94 27.69 8.75
N TYR A 96 -22.31 26.59 8.28
CA TYR A 96 -20.86 26.52 8.08
C TYR A 96 -20.38 27.46 6.96
N GLU A 97 -21.12 27.55 5.85
CA GLU A 97 -20.81 28.46 4.74
C GLU A 97 -20.88 29.95 5.19
N ASP A 98 -21.85 30.33 6.05
CA ASP A 98 -21.94 31.68 6.61
C ASP A 98 -20.70 32.00 7.49
N LEU A 99 -20.31 31.07 8.37
CA LEU A 99 -19.11 31.22 9.19
C LEU A 99 -17.84 31.33 8.36
N GLN A 100 -17.71 30.54 7.30
CA GLN A 100 -16.59 30.61 6.37
C GLN A 100 -16.53 31.96 5.61
N GLN A 101 -17.68 32.49 5.19
CA GLN A 101 -17.75 33.83 4.57
C GLN A 101 -17.29 34.93 5.52
N LYS A 102 -17.72 34.85 6.80
CA LYS A 102 -17.26 35.78 7.84
C LYS A 102 -15.75 35.69 8.05
N LYS A 103 -15.21 34.48 8.13
CA LYS A 103 -13.79 34.22 8.27
C LYS A 103 -12.97 34.75 7.08
N GLU A 104 -13.47 34.60 5.87
CA GLU A 104 -12.80 35.13 4.66
C GLU A 104 -12.78 36.67 4.66
N LYS A 105 -13.85 37.31 5.16
CA LYS A 105 -13.86 38.76 5.36
C LYS A 105 -12.80 39.19 6.37
N CYS A 106 -12.68 38.48 7.50
CA CYS A 106 -11.61 38.75 8.49
C CYS A 106 -10.22 38.56 7.89
N LYS A 107 -10.00 37.51 7.12
CA LYS A 107 -8.73 37.24 6.43
C LYS A 107 -8.34 38.35 5.44
N ASN A 108 -9.29 38.77 4.62
CA ASN A 108 -9.09 39.88 3.69
C ASN A 108 -8.81 41.20 4.42
N LYS A 109 -9.49 41.44 5.57
CA LYS A 109 -9.21 42.61 6.42
C LYS A 109 -7.79 42.57 7.00
N ILE A 110 -7.35 41.41 7.48
CA ILE A 110 -5.96 41.23 7.99
C ILE A 110 -4.95 41.52 6.88
N GLU A 111 -5.18 41.04 5.68
CA GLU A 111 -4.26 41.28 4.54
C GLU A 111 -4.17 42.76 4.18
N GLN A 112 -5.29 43.48 4.17
CA GLN A 112 -5.34 44.92 3.98
C GLN A 112 -4.57 45.68 5.10
N LEU A 113 -4.82 45.28 6.36
CA LEU A 113 -4.12 45.90 7.50
C LEU A 113 -2.62 45.62 7.47
N ARG A 114 -2.19 44.41 7.11
CA ARG A 114 -0.77 44.06 6.94
C ARG A 114 -0.13 44.86 5.82
N THR A 115 -0.81 45.07 4.71
CA THR A 115 -0.33 45.89 3.60
C THR A 115 -0.10 47.34 4.09
N LYS A 116 -1.05 47.93 4.84
CA LYS A 116 -0.91 49.26 5.44
C LYS A 116 0.27 49.28 6.44
N GLN A 117 0.41 48.24 7.26
CA GLN A 117 1.49 48.10 8.21
C GLN A 117 2.86 48.03 7.54
N GLN A 118 3.00 47.29 6.44
CA GLN A 118 4.22 47.19 5.65
C GLN A 118 4.64 48.53 5.02
N ILE A 119 3.65 49.33 4.57
CA ILE A 119 3.91 50.66 3.99
C ILE A 119 4.46 51.62 5.04
N ILE A 120 3.93 51.58 6.28
CA ILE A 120 4.32 52.53 7.35
C ILE A 120 5.53 52.04 8.13
N ALA A 121 5.83 50.76 8.18
CA ALA A 121 6.89 50.15 8.98
C ALA A 121 8.23 50.84 8.83
N PRO A 122 8.74 51.19 7.62
CA PRO A 122 10.04 51.80 7.45
C PRO A 122 10.12 53.23 7.98
N PHE A 123 8.97 53.88 8.27
CA PHE A 123 8.88 55.26 8.73
C PHE A 123 8.73 55.37 10.26
N ARG A 124 8.70 54.25 11.00
CA ARG A 124 8.54 54.26 12.48
C ARG A 124 9.48 55.17 13.24
N PRO A 125 10.80 55.31 12.85
CA PRO A 125 11.69 56.20 13.55
C PRO A 125 11.37 57.68 13.41
N LEU A 126 10.47 58.06 12.49
CA LEU A 126 10.12 59.46 12.27
C LEU A 126 9.23 59.99 13.39
N GLU A 127 9.68 60.98 14.12
CA GLU A 127 8.94 61.67 15.20
C GLU A 127 8.07 62.81 14.64
N CYS A 128 7.26 62.54 13.60
CA CYS A 128 6.33 63.52 13.03
C CYS A 128 4.91 63.03 13.08
N ASP A 129 3.98 63.92 13.35
CA ASP A 129 2.56 63.61 13.26
C ASP A 129 2.15 63.56 11.79
N LEU A 130 1.75 62.37 11.32
CA LEU A 130 1.39 62.12 9.91
C LEU A 130 0.21 62.97 9.45
N HIS A 131 -0.83 63.11 10.26
CA HIS A 131 -2.00 63.92 9.92
C HIS A 131 -1.63 65.39 9.75
N GLN A 132 -0.74 65.92 10.61
CA GLN A 132 -0.22 67.28 10.49
C GLN A 132 0.63 67.46 9.22
N VAL A 133 1.59 66.53 8.98
CA VAL A 133 2.45 66.55 7.80
C VAL A 133 1.64 66.46 6.50
N LEU A 134 0.65 65.56 6.44
CA LEU A 134 -0.23 65.39 5.27
C LEU A 134 -1.11 66.59 5.01
N SER A 135 -1.38 67.42 6.05
CA SER A 135 -2.21 68.66 5.97
C SER A 135 -1.40 69.92 5.60
N TYR A 136 -0.05 69.88 5.51
CA TYR A 136 0.79 71.03 5.23
C TYR A 136 0.46 71.65 3.87
N ARG A 137 0.14 72.95 3.84
CA ARG A 137 -0.13 73.74 2.61
C ARG A 137 1.08 74.53 2.14
N PHE A 138 2.00 74.85 3.03
CA PHE A 138 3.16 75.71 2.77
C PHE A 138 4.51 74.94 2.72
N ILE A 139 4.46 73.65 2.93
CA ILE A 139 5.62 72.75 2.83
C ILE A 139 5.21 71.56 1.94
N THR A 140 6.02 71.29 0.93
CA THR A 140 5.89 70.08 0.13
C THR A 140 6.70 68.98 0.75
N TYR A 141 6.08 67.83 1.00
CA TYR A 141 6.71 66.63 1.59
C TYR A 141 6.65 65.49 0.61
N ARG A 142 7.59 64.55 0.72
CA ARG A 142 7.58 63.30 -0.02
C ARG A 142 8.18 62.19 0.86
N PHE A 143 7.40 61.13 1.06
CA PHE A 143 7.90 59.92 1.68
C PHE A 143 8.42 58.99 0.59
N GLY A 144 9.44 58.18 0.89
CA GLY A 144 10.00 57.27 -0.06
C GLY A 144 11.25 56.57 0.42
N ARG A 145 11.94 55.94 -0.51
CA ARG A 145 13.19 55.23 -0.27
C ARG A 145 14.24 55.59 -1.32
N ILE A 146 15.49 55.48 -0.92
CA ILE A 146 16.64 55.69 -1.80
C ILE A 146 17.63 54.55 -1.57
N ALA A 147 18.27 54.06 -2.66
CA ALA A 147 19.30 53.05 -2.52
C ALA A 147 20.49 53.56 -1.68
N VAL A 148 21.05 52.72 -0.82
CA VAL A 148 22.17 53.07 0.07
C VAL A 148 23.35 53.69 -0.70
N GLU A 149 23.63 53.22 -1.92
CA GLU A 149 24.70 53.72 -2.80
C GLU A 149 24.49 55.20 -3.18
N HIS A 150 23.25 55.63 -3.33
CA HIS A 150 22.89 56.99 -3.76
C HIS A 150 22.65 57.90 -2.54
N TYR A 151 22.45 57.35 -1.35
CA TYR A 151 22.20 58.09 -0.13
C TYR A 151 23.35 59.02 0.23
N HIS A 152 24.59 58.57 0.15
CA HIS A 152 25.77 59.41 0.43
C HIS A 152 25.91 60.59 -0.58
N LYS A 153 25.53 60.37 -1.83
CA LYS A 153 25.50 61.45 -2.83
C LYS A 153 24.38 62.43 -2.50
N MET A 154 23.24 61.97 -2.07
CA MET A 154 22.12 62.83 -1.66
C MET A 154 22.50 63.69 -0.46
N GLN A 155 23.15 63.16 0.55
CA GLN A 155 23.62 63.93 1.72
C GLN A 155 24.55 65.06 1.31
N LYS A 156 25.43 64.84 0.35
CA LYS A 156 26.31 65.87 -0.21
C LYS A 156 25.52 67.01 -0.91
N TYR A 157 24.54 66.67 -1.71
CA TYR A 157 23.65 67.66 -2.37
C TYR A 157 22.80 68.44 -1.37
N LEU A 158 22.39 67.85 -0.26
CA LEU A 158 21.66 68.54 0.82
C LEU A 158 22.53 69.52 1.55
N MET A 159 23.85 69.26 1.70
CA MET A 159 24.83 70.16 2.29
C MET A 159 25.20 71.31 1.36
N ASP A 160 25.13 71.16 0.03
CA ASP A 160 25.52 72.11 -1.02
C ASP A 160 24.33 73.00 -1.47
N ASP A 161 23.46 73.48 -0.56
CA ASP A 161 22.43 74.49 -0.82
C ASP A 161 21.15 74.04 -1.60
N LEU A 162 20.69 72.82 -1.36
CA LEU A 162 19.48 72.32 -2.05
C LEU A 162 18.14 72.80 -1.44
N GLY A 163 18.14 73.53 -0.35
CA GLY A 163 16.93 74.07 0.29
C GLY A 163 15.88 73.01 0.73
N ALA A 164 16.32 71.80 0.96
CA ALA A 164 15.46 70.68 1.42
C ALA A 164 16.02 70.00 2.68
N ILE A 165 15.13 69.50 3.50
CA ILE A 165 15.50 68.73 4.72
C ILE A 165 15.07 67.30 4.45
N PHE A 166 16.00 66.34 4.60
CA PHE A 166 15.69 64.91 4.60
C PHE A 166 15.75 64.36 6.03
N VAL A 167 14.69 63.72 6.44
CA VAL A 167 14.59 63.03 7.73
C VAL A 167 14.64 61.53 7.47
N GLU A 168 15.68 60.90 8.03
CA GLU A 168 15.93 59.46 7.87
C GLU A 168 14.97 58.65 8.76
N GLY A 169 14.37 57.64 8.17
CA GLY A 169 13.58 56.62 8.85
C GLY A 169 14.38 55.35 9.09
N GLU A 170 13.83 54.20 8.74
CA GLU A 170 14.52 52.92 8.85
C GLU A 170 15.49 52.73 7.66
N ARG A 171 16.58 51.99 7.93
CA ARG A 171 17.57 51.63 6.92
C ARG A 171 17.74 50.14 6.87
N ASP A 172 17.62 49.55 5.70
CA ASP A 172 17.96 48.15 5.45
C ASP A 172 19.29 48.05 4.66
N GLU A 173 19.66 46.83 4.25
CA GLU A 173 20.91 46.60 3.49
C GLU A 173 20.92 47.28 2.12
N SER A 174 19.76 47.52 1.51
CA SER A 174 19.60 48.00 0.15
C SER A 174 19.09 49.43 0.07
N PHE A 175 18.23 49.84 1.00
CA PHE A 175 17.53 51.12 0.95
C PHE A 175 17.58 51.88 2.28
N VAL A 176 17.57 53.20 2.16
CA VAL A 176 17.29 54.13 3.25
C VAL A 176 15.91 54.72 3.00
N TYR A 177 15.03 54.55 3.97
CA TYR A 177 13.67 55.12 3.93
C TYR A 177 13.69 56.49 4.64
N GLY A 178 12.80 57.35 4.22
CA GLY A 178 12.71 58.66 4.86
C GLY A 178 11.74 59.61 4.17
N ALA A 179 11.69 60.81 4.66
CA ALA A 179 10.86 61.88 4.09
C ALA A 179 11.70 63.14 3.85
N TYR A 180 11.50 63.77 2.71
CA TYR A 180 12.05 65.12 2.52
C TYR A 180 10.96 66.18 2.51
N PHE A 181 11.36 67.35 3.02
CA PHE A 181 10.52 68.52 3.15
C PHE A 181 11.17 69.69 2.41
N VAL A 182 10.36 70.41 1.61
CA VAL A 182 10.86 71.48 0.76
C VAL A 182 9.82 72.59 0.63
N SER A 183 10.26 73.81 0.41
CA SER A 183 9.39 74.94 0.06
C SER A 183 8.68 74.71 -1.27
N PRO A 184 7.38 75.06 -1.44
CA PRO A 184 6.65 74.88 -2.66
C PRO A 184 7.31 75.51 -3.91
N GLY A 185 8.03 76.63 -3.73
CA GLY A 185 8.76 77.31 -4.82
C GLY A 185 9.93 76.51 -5.38
N GLU A 186 10.58 75.68 -4.58
CA GLU A 186 11.73 74.88 -4.95
C GLU A 186 11.39 73.40 -5.20
N ALA A 187 10.14 72.99 -4.93
CA ALA A 187 9.74 71.62 -4.99
C ALA A 187 10.04 70.92 -6.32
N LYS A 188 9.84 71.60 -7.46
CA LYS A 188 10.15 71.06 -8.79
C LYS A 188 11.62 70.76 -9.01
N LYS A 189 12.51 71.64 -8.52
CA LYS A 189 13.97 71.49 -8.59
C LYS A 189 14.44 70.31 -7.72
N VAL A 190 13.97 70.26 -6.47
CA VAL A 190 14.30 69.23 -5.52
C VAL A 190 13.76 67.89 -5.97
N ASP A 191 12.49 67.80 -6.43
CA ASP A 191 11.89 66.60 -6.98
C ASP A 191 12.71 66.05 -8.18
N ALA A 192 13.29 66.93 -9.02
CA ALA A 192 14.13 66.49 -10.15
C ALA A 192 15.47 65.89 -9.67
N VAL A 193 16.11 66.52 -8.65
CA VAL A 193 17.34 65.97 -8.06
C VAL A 193 17.09 64.62 -7.40
N PHE A 194 16.08 64.48 -6.54
CA PHE A 194 15.76 63.24 -5.90
C PHE A 194 15.40 62.16 -6.90
N ARG A 195 14.72 62.50 -8.00
CA ARG A 195 14.43 61.55 -9.10
C ARG A 195 15.70 61.11 -9.83
N SER A 196 16.68 62.00 -10.00
CA SER A 196 17.97 61.64 -10.62
C SER A 196 18.81 60.71 -9.74
N LEU A 197 18.54 60.70 -8.43
CA LEU A 197 19.15 59.83 -7.44
C LEU A 197 18.32 58.54 -7.22
N HIS A 198 17.36 58.29 -8.12
CA HIS A 198 16.48 57.10 -8.01
C HIS A 198 15.68 57.02 -6.72
N PHE A 199 15.27 58.17 -6.18
CA PHE A 199 14.36 58.17 -5.02
C PHE A 199 12.97 57.68 -5.48
N GLU A 200 12.53 56.57 -4.91
CA GLU A 200 11.23 55.99 -5.11
C GLU A 200 10.23 56.53 -4.10
N ARG A 201 9.16 57.18 -4.62
CA ARG A 201 8.12 57.75 -3.76
C ARG A 201 7.19 56.65 -3.25
N ILE A 202 6.86 56.74 -1.95
CA ILE A 202 5.84 55.93 -1.30
C ILE A 202 4.72 56.89 -0.89
N GLU A 203 3.55 56.67 -1.45
CA GLU A 203 2.38 57.48 -1.13
C GLU A 203 1.74 56.99 0.18
N LEU A 204 1.80 57.79 1.21
CA LEU A 204 1.05 57.57 2.43
C LEU A 204 -0.32 58.25 2.26
N LYS A 205 -1.37 57.46 2.35
CA LYS A 205 -2.74 57.97 2.29
C LYS A 205 -3.09 58.66 3.62
N ASP A 206 -4.03 59.59 3.60
CA ASP A 206 -4.52 60.36 4.75
C ASP A 206 -5.38 59.53 5.70
N GLU A 207 -4.99 58.29 5.94
CA GLU A 207 -5.69 57.33 6.79
C GLU A 207 -4.98 57.04 8.11
N PHE A 208 -3.78 57.66 8.30
CA PHE A 208 -2.94 57.41 9.47
C PHE A 208 -3.02 58.58 10.44
N GLU A 209 -3.33 58.33 11.70
CA GLU A 209 -3.35 59.30 12.78
C GLU A 209 -2.10 59.21 13.65
N GLY A 210 -1.63 60.35 14.13
CA GLY A 210 -0.49 60.43 15.01
C GLY A 210 0.87 60.13 14.35
N THR A 211 1.85 59.69 15.13
CA THR A 211 3.20 59.36 14.61
C THR A 211 3.20 58.00 13.90
N PRO A 212 4.14 57.75 12.96
CA PRO A 212 4.25 56.46 12.27
C PRO A 212 4.37 55.27 13.23
N ALA A 213 5.08 55.44 14.37
CA ALA A 213 5.18 54.42 15.40
C ALA A 213 3.82 54.14 16.08
N TYR A 214 3.04 55.18 16.35
CA TYR A 214 1.71 55.03 16.92
C TYR A 214 0.75 54.36 15.93
N ALA A 215 0.74 54.80 14.69
CA ALA A 215 -0.08 54.20 13.64
C ALA A 215 0.28 52.73 13.42
N TYR A 216 1.56 52.34 13.44
CA TYR A 216 2.01 50.97 13.38
C TYR A 216 1.47 50.12 14.54
N GLN A 217 1.53 50.61 15.77
CA GLN A 217 1.01 49.91 16.95
C GLN A 217 -0.51 49.76 16.92
N GLU A 218 -1.23 50.78 16.43
CA GLU A 218 -2.69 50.67 16.28
C GLU A 218 -3.09 49.64 15.22
N LEU A 219 -2.38 49.57 14.09
CA LEU A 219 -2.57 48.53 13.09
C LEU A 219 -2.26 47.14 13.67
N GLU A 220 -1.22 47.01 14.49
CA GLU A 220 -0.86 45.74 15.16
C GLU A 220 -1.97 45.30 16.13
N LYS A 221 -2.53 46.19 16.92
CA LYS A 221 -3.67 45.91 17.80
C LYS A 221 -4.92 45.53 17.03
N GLU A 222 -5.20 46.21 15.91
CA GLU A 222 -6.36 45.87 15.06
C GLU A 222 -6.19 44.50 14.42
N ILE A 223 -5.00 44.15 13.91
CA ILE A 223 -4.67 42.81 13.40
C ILE A 223 -4.85 41.77 14.50
N ALA A 224 -4.37 42.03 15.70
CA ALA A 224 -4.57 41.12 16.83
C ALA A 224 -6.05 40.93 17.17
N ARG A 225 -6.86 42.00 17.15
CA ARG A 225 -8.31 41.93 17.38
C ARG A 225 -9.01 41.09 16.32
N VAL A 226 -8.72 41.29 15.03
CA VAL A 226 -9.34 40.53 13.96
C VAL A 226 -8.88 39.06 13.98
N ASN A 227 -7.65 38.77 14.42
CA ASN A 227 -7.19 37.40 14.64
C ASN A 227 -7.96 36.70 15.78
N VAL A 228 -8.28 37.40 16.86
CA VAL A 228 -9.13 36.86 17.94
C VAL A 228 -10.52 36.56 17.39
N GLU A 229 -11.14 37.50 16.66
CA GLU A 229 -12.43 37.30 16.02
C GLU A 229 -12.43 36.09 15.07
N MET A 230 -11.35 35.91 14.28
CA MET A 230 -11.19 34.75 13.40
C MET A 230 -11.11 33.43 14.18
N ASN A 231 -10.38 33.43 15.31
CA ASN A 231 -10.29 32.25 16.18
C ASN A 231 -11.62 31.93 16.89
N ASP A 232 -12.40 32.95 17.22
CA ASP A 232 -13.73 32.76 17.82
C ASP A 232 -14.70 32.17 16.81
N LEU A 233 -14.65 32.58 15.53
CA LEU A 233 -15.41 31.94 14.44
C LEU A 233 -15.00 30.47 14.22
N ASP A 234 -13.72 30.12 14.37
CA ASP A 234 -13.28 28.73 14.30
C ASP A 234 -13.81 27.88 15.47
N LYS A 235 -13.87 28.46 16.66
CA LYS A 235 -14.48 27.79 17.83
C LYS A 235 -15.98 27.60 17.63
N GLU A 236 -16.68 28.64 17.18
CA GLU A 236 -18.14 28.59 16.92
C GLU A 236 -18.45 27.51 15.88
N ALA A 237 -17.64 27.40 14.79
CA ALA A 237 -17.77 26.33 13.81
C ALA A 237 -17.55 24.94 14.42
N GLY A 238 -16.53 24.78 15.27
CA GLY A 238 -16.25 23.55 15.99
C GLY A 238 -17.34 23.15 16.97
N GLU A 239 -17.87 24.08 17.75
CA GLU A 239 -18.97 23.87 18.71
C GLU A 239 -20.25 23.48 17.97
N MET A 240 -20.62 24.20 16.92
CA MET A 240 -21.80 23.91 16.09
C MET A 240 -21.78 22.50 15.51
N LEU A 241 -20.60 22.04 15.03
CA LEU A 241 -20.43 20.68 14.52
C LEU A 241 -20.42 19.65 15.66
N SER A 242 -19.83 19.97 16.81
CA SER A 242 -19.77 19.07 17.98
C SER A 242 -21.12 18.82 18.61
N ASP A 243 -21.97 19.86 18.70
CA ASP A 243 -23.35 19.74 19.21
C ASP A 243 -24.20 18.79 18.37
N ARG A 244 -23.94 18.72 17.07
CA ARG A 244 -24.65 17.87 16.11
C ARG A 244 -23.87 16.58 15.77
N ALA A 245 -22.78 16.28 16.48
CA ALA A 245 -21.86 15.19 16.13
C ALA A 245 -22.53 13.83 16.01
N ALA A 246 -23.36 13.44 16.98
CA ALA A 246 -24.08 12.17 16.98
C ALA A 246 -25.01 12.01 15.76
N GLN A 247 -25.69 13.10 15.40
CA GLN A 247 -26.61 13.16 14.28
C GLN A 247 -25.85 13.16 12.93
N LEU A 248 -24.74 13.90 12.83
CA LEU A 248 -23.91 13.96 11.62
C LEU A 248 -23.24 12.61 11.34
N VAL A 249 -22.75 11.91 12.38
CA VAL A 249 -22.19 10.57 12.24
C VAL A 249 -23.26 9.56 11.82
N ALA A 250 -24.47 9.64 12.38
CA ALA A 250 -25.59 8.81 11.98
C ALA A 250 -25.99 9.06 10.51
N ALA A 251 -26.13 10.35 10.13
CA ALA A 251 -26.46 10.76 8.77
C ALA A 251 -25.40 10.27 7.77
N LYS A 252 -24.11 10.48 8.06
CA LYS A 252 -23.01 9.97 7.21
C LYS A 252 -23.12 8.47 7.01
N ASN A 253 -23.25 7.69 8.09
CA ASN A 253 -23.30 6.24 8.01
C ASN A 253 -24.50 5.74 7.20
N ARG A 254 -25.67 6.35 7.37
CA ARG A 254 -26.89 5.96 6.65
C ARG A 254 -26.84 6.40 5.19
N LEU A 255 -26.35 7.61 4.90
CA LEU A 255 -26.18 8.11 3.53
C LEU A 255 -25.10 7.32 2.78
N GLU A 256 -24.03 6.88 3.45
CA GLU A 256 -23.01 6.00 2.87
C GLU A 256 -23.62 4.65 2.46
N GLU A 257 -24.46 4.09 3.31
CA GLU A 257 -25.18 2.86 3.03
C GLU A 257 -26.13 3.01 1.82
N LEU A 258 -26.96 4.06 1.81
CA LEU A 258 -27.89 4.34 0.73
C LEU A 258 -27.19 4.67 -0.59
N SER A 259 -26.09 5.42 -0.54
CA SER A 259 -25.27 5.74 -1.69
C SER A 259 -24.62 4.50 -2.29
N ASN A 260 -24.08 3.61 -1.44
CA ASN A 260 -23.49 2.34 -1.89
C ASN A 260 -24.55 1.42 -2.51
N ASN A 261 -25.74 1.31 -1.91
CA ASN A 261 -26.84 0.54 -2.47
C ASN A 261 -27.28 1.10 -3.83
N PHE A 262 -27.35 2.43 -3.95
CA PHE A 262 -27.69 3.07 -5.23
C PHE A 262 -26.61 2.81 -6.30
N ASP A 263 -25.35 2.77 -5.92
CA ASP A 263 -24.23 2.57 -6.86
C ASP A 263 -24.20 1.16 -7.46
N VAL A 264 -24.90 0.17 -6.88
CA VAL A 264 -25.14 -1.15 -7.48
C VAL A 264 -25.77 -1.01 -8.87
N ARG A 265 -26.63 -0.02 -9.08
CA ARG A 265 -27.27 0.27 -10.37
C ARG A 265 -26.28 0.53 -11.50
N LYS A 266 -25.09 1.02 -11.20
CA LYS A 266 -24.03 1.25 -12.20
C LYS A 266 -23.50 -0.06 -12.82
N MET A 267 -23.63 -1.18 -12.09
CA MET A 267 -23.26 -2.50 -12.58
C MET A 267 -24.42 -3.18 -13.31
N ALA A 268 -25.65 -2.69 -13.12
CA ALA A 268 -26.83 -3.23 -13.75
C ALA A 268 -26.94 -2.82 -15.22
N ALA A 269 -27.51 -3.70 -16.03
CA ALA A 269 -28.06 -3.37 -17.33
C ALA A 269 -29.58 -3.23 -17.25
N ARG A 270 -30.15 -2.48 -18.16
CA ARG A 270 -31.58 -2.36 -18.36
C ARG A 270 -31.96 -3.05 -19.66
N MET A 271 -33.04 -3.81 -19.64
CA MET A 271 -33.66 -4.43 -20.79
C MET A 271 -35.10 -3.96 -20.92
N ASP A 272 -35.46 -3.41 -22.09
CA ASP A 272 -36.84 -3.04 -22.43
C ASP A 272 -37.47 -4.17 -23.22
N GLU A 273 -38.37 -4.92 -22.62
CA GLU A 273 -39.12 -5.99 -23.30
C GLU A 273 -40.63 -5.77 -23.10
N ASN A 274 -41.40 -5.72 -24.19
CA ASN A 274 -42.86 -5.62 -24.18
C ASN A 274 -43.47 -4.51 -23.35
N GLN A 275 -42.82 -3.32 -23.26
CA GLN A 275 -43.19 -2.17 -22.42
C GLN A 275 -42.93 -2.34 -20.91
N GLU A 276 -42.27 -3.39 -20.51
CA GLU A 276 -41.80 -3.56 -19.12
C GLU A 276 -40.30 -3.36 -19.04
N ASP A 277 -39.87 -2.58 -18.05
CA ASP A 277 -38.47 -2.28 -17.77
C ASP A 277 -37.93 -3.29 -16.73
N TYR A 278 -36.96 -4.10 -17.15
CA TYR A 278 -36.25 -5.01 -16.27
C TYR A 278 -34.82 -4.54 -16.01
N TYR A 279 -34.31 -4.82 -14.80
CA TYR A 279 -32.88 -4.73 -14.52
C TYR A 279 -32.25 -6.12 -14.63
N ILE A 280 -30.97 -6.16 -14.99
CA ILE A 280 -30.14 -7.35 -14.93
C ILE A 280 -28.88 -7.00 -14.17
N LEU A 281 -28.63 -7.72 -13.08
CA LEU A 281 -27.41 -7.68 -12.30
C LEU A 281 -26.70 -9.01 -12.48
N CYS A 282 -25.39 -8.97 -12.68
CA CYS A 282 -24.59 -10.19 -12.73
C CYS A 282 -23.37 -10.09 -11.80
N GLY A 283 -22.89 -11.23 -11.37
CA GLY A 283 -21.74 -11.28 -10.50
C GLY A 283 -21.35 -12.69 -10.08
N TRP A 284 -20.25 -12.75 -9.33
CA TRP A 284 -19.68 -13.99 -8.82
C TRP A 284 -20.02 -14.17 -7.35
N MET A 285 -20.44 -15.33 -6.96
CA MET A 285 -20.75 -15.73 -5.59
C MET A 285 -20.16 -17.12 -5.30
N ALA A 286 -19.80 -17.37 -4.03
CA ALA A 286 -19.35 -18.69 -3.59
C ALA A 286 -20.47 -19.74 -3.74
N GLU A 287 -20.13 -20.95 -4.17
CA GLU A 287 -21.10 -22.04 -4.41
C GLU A 287 -22.01 -22.29 -3.19
N ASP A 288 -21.44 -22.34 -1.98
CA ASP A 288 -22.19 -22.53 -0.73
C ASP A 288 -23.16 -21.40 -0.42
N ASP A 289 -22.85 -20.18 -0.86
CA ASP A 289 -23.71 -19.00 -0.68
C ASP A 289 -24.82 -18.96 -1.72
N VAL A 290 -24.54 -19.43 -2.95
CA VAL A 290 -25.54 -19.52 -4.03
C VAL A 290 -26.70 -20.42 -3.64
N ASP A 291 -26.45 -21.58 -3.07
CA ASP A 291 -27.49 -22.53 -2.67
C ASP A 291 -28.42 -21.91 -1.60
N ARG A 292 -27.83 -21.20 -0.61
CA ARG A 292 -28.60 -20.50 0.42
C ARG A 292 -29.39 -19.31 -0.15
N PHE A 293 -28.79 -18.58 -1.08
CA PHE A 293 -29.41 -17.44 -1.75
C PHE A 293 -30.62 -17.89 -2.59
N LEU A 294 -30.51 -19.01 -3.32
CA LEU A 294 -31.61 -19.57 -4.10
C LEU A 294 -32.78 -20.05 -3.22
N GLU A 295 -32.49 -20.60 -2.04
CA GLU A 295 -33.54 -20.99 -1.08
C GLU A 295 -34.29 -19.78 -0.53
N GLU A 296 -33.61 -18.66 -0.23
CA GLU A 296 -34.26 -17.43 0.24
C GLU A 296 -35.12 -16.74 -0.81
N ILE A 297 -34.75 -16.82 -2.09
CA ILE A 297 -35.47 -16.15 -3.20
C ILE A 297 -36.62 -17.00 -3.73
N LYS A 298 -36.68 -18.28 -3.41
CA LYS A 298 -37.62 -19.25 -4.00
C LYS A 298 -39.10 -18.80 -3.93
N ASP A 299 -39.46 -18.04 -2.90
CA ASP A 299 -40.83 -17.57 -2.68
C ASP A 299 -41.08 -16.17 -3.26
N ASP A 300 -40.12 -15.58 -3.97
CA ASP A 300 -40.23 -14.23 -4.56
C ASP A 300 -40.45 -14.30 -6.06
N ASP A 301 -41.72 -14.29 -6.47
CA ASP A 301 -42.14 -14.38 -7.87
C ASP A 301 -41.65 -13.22 -8.78
N LYS A 302 -41.07 -12.17 -8.20
CA LYS A 302 -40.59 -10.98 -8.94
C LYS A 302 -39.12 -11.05 -9.33
N VAL A 303 -38.35 -11.95 -8.75
CA VAL A 303 -36.92 -12.04 -8.96
C VAL A 303 -36.58 -13.34 -9.65
N PHE A 304 -35.96 -13.26 -10.81
CA PHE A 304 -35.45 -14.39 -11.55
C PHE A 304 -33.95 -14.52 -11.42
N VAL A 305 -33.48 -15.69 -11.05
CA VAL A 305 -32.05 -15.99 -10.91
C VAL A 305 -31.66 -17.13 -11.81
N VAL A 306 -30.66 -16.89 -12.64
CA VAL A 306 -30.01 -17.92 -13.48
C VAL A 306 -28.60 -18.10 -12.95
N VAL A 307 -28.26 -19.34 -12.64
CA VAL A 307 -26.92 -19.72 -12.17
C VAL A 307 -26.20 -20.41 -13.30
N GLU A 308 -25.03 -19.95 -13.63
CA GLU A 308 -24.19 -20.53 -14.66
C GLU A 308 -22.95 -21.16 -14.01
N ASP A 309 -22.61 -22.36 -14.50
CA ASP A 309 -21.41 -23.03 -13.99
C ASP A 309 -20.17 -22.43 -14.63
N ASP A 310 -19.08 -22.51 -13.88
CA ASP A 310 -17.74 -22.00 -14.10
C ASP A 310 -17.09 -22.34 -15.47
N HIS A 311 -17.70 -23.24 -16.24
CA HIS A 311 -17.11 -23.81 -17.44
C HIS A 311 -17.46 -23.11 -18.76
N ASP A 312 -18.38 -22.16 -18.75
CA ASP A 312 -18.72 -21.41 -19.94
C ASP A 312 -17.81 -20.24 -20.16
N ALA A 313 -16.92 -20.36 -21.14
CA ALA A 313 -15.91 -19.38 -21.55
C ALA A 313 -16.46 -18.00 -22.00
N TYR A 314 -17.74 -17.75 -21.80
CA TYR A 314 -18.41 -16.51 -22.18
C TYR A 314 -18.31 -15.40 -21.12
N PHE A 315 -18.13 -15.78 -19.87
CA PHE A 315 -18.06 -14.86 -18.74
C PHE A 315 -16.63 -14.86 -18.23
N GLY A 316 -15.98 -13.74 -18.11
CA GLY A 316 -14.58 -13.58 -17.74
C GLY A 316 -14.04 -14.58 -16.69
N GLU A 317 -12.76 -14.57 -16.40
CA GLU A 317 -12.18 -15.49 -15.41
C GLU A 317 -12.77 -15.25 -14.00
N PRO A 318 -13.20 -16.33 -13.30
CA PRO A 318 -13.75 -16.25 -11.94
C PRO A 318 -12.77 -15.59 -10.97
N PRO A 319 -13.24 -14.74 -10.06
CA PRO A 319 -12.39 -14.21 -9.02
C PRO A 319 -12.00 -15.27 -7.98
N THR A 320 -10.83 -15.14 -7.40
CA THR A 320 -10.31 -16.09 -6.43
C THR A 320 -10.57 -15.62 -5.00
N LYS A 321 -11.33 -16.43 -4.24
CA LYS A 321 -11.51 -16.29 -2.80
C LYS A 321 -10.74 -17.42 -2.11
N LEU A 322 -9.84 -17.06 -1.16
CA LEU A 322 -9.10 -18.01 -0.37
C LEU A 322 -9.79 -18.24 0.98
N GLU A 323 -10.00 -19.49 1.34
CA GLU A 323 -10.43 -19.91 2.67
C GLU A 323 -9.47 -20.96 3.21
N ASN A 324 -8.63 -20.56 4.17
CA ASN A 324 -7.62 -21.42 4.76
C ASN A 324 -7.85 -21.64 6.24
N PRO A 325 -7.36 -22.78 6.79
CA PRO A 325 -7.38 -23.06 8.23
C PRO A 325 -6.74 -21.92 9.03
N LYS A 326 -7.25 -21.64 10.22
CA LYS A 326 -6.83 -20.50 11.07
C LYS A 326 -5.32 -20.39 11.27
N LEU A 327 -4.60 -21.51 11.29
CA LEU A 327 -3.15 -21.57 11.47
C LEU A 327 -2.41 -21.05 10.23
N PHE A 328 -2.91 -21.36 9.03
CA PHE A 328 -2.28 -20.98 7.76
C PHE A 328 -2.85 -19.68 7.17
N LYS A 329 -3.97 -19.19 7.69
CA LYS A 329 -4.60 -17.94 7.23
C LYS A 329 -3.64 -16.74 7.18
N PRO A 330 -2.71 -16.52 8.16
CA PRO A 330 -1.74 -15.44 8.07
C PRO A 330 -0.86 -15.48 6.81
N PHE A 331 -0.58 -16.66 6.26
CA PHE A 331 0.26 -16.84 5.07
C PHE A 331 -0.43 -16.45 3.77
N GLU A 332 -1.76 -16.26 3.76
CA GLU A 332 -2.47 -15.68 2.62
C GLU A 332 -1.90 -14.30 2.23
N MET A 333 -1.29 -13.57 3.20
CA MET A 333 -0.60 -12.32 2.92
C MET A 333 0.54 -12.49 1.92
N PHE A 334 1.33 -13.55 2.01
CA PHE A 334 2.42 -13.83 1.07
C PHE A 334 1.90 -14.16 -0.33
N ILE A 335 0.77 -14.90 -0.39
CA ILE A 335 0.12 -15.21 -1.66
C ILE A 335 -0.42 -13.93 -2.32
N GLN A 336 -1.08 -13.07 -1.53
CA GLN A 336 -1.58 -11.78 -2.03
C GLN A 336 -0.47 -10.83 -2.50
N MET A 337 0.72 -10.90 -1.86
CA MET A 337 1.88 -10.08 -2.26
C MET A 337 2.51 -10.54 -3.57
N TYR A 338 2.51 -11.85 -3.85
CA TYR A 338 3.02 -12.40 -5.11
C TYR A 338 2.00 -12.26 -6.24
N GLY A 339 0.75 -12.56 -5.96
CA GLY A 339 -0.40 -12.61 -6.86
C GLY A 339 -1.33 -13.74 -6.43
N LEU A 340 -2.63 -13.61 -6.62
CA LEU A 340 -3.57 -14.67 -6.27
C LEU A 340 -3.51 -15.82 -7.29
N PRO A 341 -3.79 -17.08 -6.87
CA PRO A 341 -3.87 -18.21 -7.81
C PRO A 341 -5.00 -18.01 -8.81
N ALA A 342 -4.79 -18.45 -10.04
CA ALA A 342 -5.86 -18.57 -10.99
C ALA A 342 -6.89 -19.60 -10.48
N HIS A 343 -8.12 -19.50 -10.94
CA HIS A 343 -9.21 -20.36 -10.48
C HIS A 343 -8.91 -21.87 -10.63
N ASN A 344 -8.17 -22.24 -11.67
CA ASN A 344 -7.78 -23.63 -11.95
C ASN A 344 -6.50 -24.08 -11.23
N GLU A 345 -5.79 -23.18 -10.55
CA GLU A 345 -4.56 -23.50 -9.83
C GLU A 345 -4.87 -24.07 -8.43
N MET A 346 -3.86 -24.67 -7.83
CA MET A 346 -3.93 -25.12 -6.45
C MET A 346 -3.54 -23.96 -5.51
N ASP A 347 -4.24 -23.85 -4.38
CA ASP A 347 -3.89 -22.89 -3.33
C ASP A 347 -2.55 -23.26 -2.67
N PRO A 348 -1.48 -22.47 -2.83
CA PRO A 348 -0.17 -22.77 -2.27
C PRO A 348 -0.04 -22.37 -0.78
N THR A 349 -1.07 -21.78 -0.15
CA THR A 349 -0.97 -21.19 1.19
C THR A 349 -0.46 -22.17 2.26
N VAL A 350 -0.97 -23.41 2.27
CA VAL A 350 -0.55 -24.42 3.24
C VAL A 350 0.89 -24.87 2.99
N PHE A 351 1.25 -25.05 1.72
CA PHE A 351 2.60 -25.43 1.33
C PHE A 351 3.61 -24.36 1.76
N VAL A 352 3.33 -23.09 1.45
CA VAL A 352 4.18 -21.96 1.86
C VAL A 352 4.25 -21.82 3.38
N GLY A 353 3.12 -21.99 4.06
CA GLY A 353 3.10 -21.90 5.52
C GLY A 353 4.03 -22.92 6.19
N LEU A 354 4.11 -24.13 5.64
CA LEU A 354 5.00 -25.18 6.12
C LEU A 354 6.45 -24.92 5.72
N THR A 355 6.71 -24.71 4.42
CA THR A 355 8.08 -24.56 3.90
C THR A 355 8.76 -23.30 4.42
N TYR A 356 8.06 -22.17 4.43
CA TYR A 356 8.57 -20.93 4.99
C TYR A 356 8.96 -21.07 6.46
N SER A 357 8.02 -21.58 7.29
CA SER A 357 8.28 -21.72 8.72
C SER A 357 9.41 -22.72 9.01
N PHE A 358 9.47 -23.80 8.25
CA PHE A 358 10.52 -24.82 8.36
C PHE A 358 11.90 -24.25 7.97
N ILE A 359 12.00 -23.59 6.80
CA ILE A 359 13.25 -23.01 6.32
C ILE A 359 13.73 -21.90 7.26
N PHE A 360 12.82 -21.06 7.72
CA PHE A 360 13.13 -20.03 8.73
C PHE A 360 13.71 -20.67 10.00
N GLY A 361 13.07 -21.74 10.50
CA GLY A 361 13.54 -22.46 11.66
C GLY A 361 14.93 -23.05 11.51
N VAL A 362 15.28 -23.57 10.31
CA VAL A 362 16.64 -24.09 10.02
C VAL A 362 17.67 -22.95 9.99
N MET A 363 17.31 -21.82 9.34
CA MET A 363 18.21 -20.67 9.20
C MET A 363 18.43 -19.94 10.53
N PHE A 364 17.42 -19.91 11.39
CA PHE A 364 17.37 -19.16 12.65
C PHE A 364 17.11 -20.11 13.81
N GLY A 365 17.94 -21.14 13.97
CA GLY A 365 17.74 -22.23 14.93
C GLY A 365 18.26 -21.92 16.33
N ASP A 366 17.49 -21.24 17.15
CA ASP A 366 17.79 -20.97 18.55
C ASP A 366 16.52 -21.12 19.44
N VAL A 367 16.61 -21.90 20.53
CA VAL A 367 15.48 -22.18 21.42
C VAL A 367 14.96 -20.91 22.09
N GLY A 368 15.84 -20.09 22.63
CA GLY A 368 15.47 -18.90 23.41
C GLY A 368 14.84 -17.83 22.54
N GLN A 369 15.49 -17.52 21.43
CA GLN A 369 14.99 -16.52 20.46
C GLN A 369 13.73 -17.03 19.75
N GLY A 370 13.67 -18.33 19.42
CA GLY A 370 12.50 -18.98 18.83
C GLY A 370 11.27 -18.90 19.74
N LEU A 371 11.42 -19.17 21.02
CA LEU A 371 10.33 -19.02 22.01
C LEU A 371 9.89 -17.55 22.14
N LEU A 372 10.81 -16.61 22.07
CA LEU A 372 10.48 -15.19 22.13
C LEU A 372 9.65 -14.77 20.92
N LEU A 373 10.02 -15.22 19.71
CA LEU A 373 9.26 -14.99 18.49
C LEU A 373 7.89 -15.69 18.53
N LEU A 374 7.82 -16.93 19.03
CA LEU A 374 6.58 -17.70 19.17
C LEU A 374 5.60 -17.00 20.10
N ILE A 375 6.02 -16.69 21.33
CA ILE A 375 5.15 -16.07 22.34
C ILE A 375 4.79 -14.65 21.95
N GLY A 376 5.77 -13.84 21.55
CA GLY A 376 5.57 -12.44 21.13
C GLY A 376 4.65 -12.34 19.91
N GLY A 377 4.91 -13.16 18.89
CA GLY A 377 4.08 -13.23 17.68
C GLY A 377 2.66 -13.67 17.96
N ALA A 378 2.48 -14.72 18.78
CA ALA A 378 1.16 -15.24 19.14
C ALA A 378 0.34 -14.23 19.96
N LEU A 379 0.96 -13.52 20.92
CA LEU A 379 0.29 -12.46 21.68
C LEU A 379 -0.16 -11.32 20.79
N ILE A 380 0.71 -10.80 19.92
CA ILE A 380 0.36 -9.71 19.00
C ILE A 380 -0.76 -10.17 18.05
N TYR A 381 -0.69 -11.41 17.54
CA TYR A 381 -1.73 -11.95 16.66
C TYR A 381 -3.07 -12.09 17.39
N HIS A 382 -3.06 -12.53 18.64
CA HIS A 382 -4.28 -12.65 19.44
C HIS A 382 -4.97 -11.30 19.67
N PHE A 383 -4.20 -10.26 20.08
CA PHE A 383 -4.76 -8.95 20.40
C PHE A 383 -5.03 -8.06 19.19
N LYS A 384 -4.13 -8.04 18.21
CA LYS A 384 -4.20 -7.11 17.06
C LYS A 384 -4.58 -7.77 15.74
N LYS A 385 -4.60 -9.09 15.66
CA LYS A 385 -4.89 -9.88 14.44
C LYS A 385 -4.06 -9.48 13.22
N ILE A 386 -2.82 -9.01 13.43
CA ILE A 386 -1.90 -8.64 12.34
C ILE A 386 -1.36 -9.93 11.71
N PRO A 387 -1.56 -10.18 10.38
CA PRO A 387 -1.13 -11.45 9.75
C PRO A 387 0.36 -11.74 9.93
N LEU A 388 1.23 -10.73 9.78
CA LEU A 388 2.67 -10.89 9.94
C LEU A 388 3.06 -11.48 11.29
N SER A 389 2.36 -11.12 12.36
CA SER A 389 2.66 -11.65 13.69
C SER A 389 2.30 -13.13 13.84
N GLY A 390 1.29 -13.59 13.12
CA GLY A 390 0.95 -15.03 13.04
C GLY A 390 2.05 -15.83 12.31
N ILE A 391 2.60 -15.27 11.23
CA ILE A 391 3.75 -15.86 10.51
C ILE A 391 4.98 -15.95 11.41
N ILE A 392 5.29 -14.87 12.14
CA ILE A 392 6.41 -14.85 13.10
C ILE A 392 6.23 -15.90 14.20
N ALA A 393 5.01 -16.09 14.69
CA ALA A 393 4.72 -17.11 15.71
C ALA A 393 4.98 -18.54 15.19
N THR A 394 4.53 -18.87 13.99
CA THR A 394 4.78 -20.20 13.39
C THR A 394 6.25 -20.41 13.04
N ALA A 395 6.94 -19.39 12.52
CA ALA A 395 8.38 -19.40 12.30
C ALA A 395 9.17 -19.60 13.60
N GLY A 396 8.78 -18.92 14.68
CA GLY A 396 9.34 -19.10 16.04
C GLY A 396 9.15 -20.50 16.60
N PHE A 397 8.04 -21.16 16.29
CA PHE A 397 7.82 -22.56 16.66
C PHE A 397 8.86 -23.50 16.04
N PHE A 398 9.07 -23.38 14.72
CA PHE A 398 10.09 -24.18 14.04
C PHE A 398 11.51 -23.79 14.46
N SER A 399 11.78 -22.50 14.69
CA SER A 399 13.07 -22.03 15.23
C SER A 399 13.39 -22.67 16.57
N THR A 400 12.40 -22.81 17.43
CA THR A 400 12.57 -23.53 18.72
C THR A 400 12.92 -24.99 18.52
N ILE A 401 12.25 -25.68 17.59
CA ILE A 401 12.54 -27.10 17.27
C ILE A 401 13.98 -27.26 16.77
N PHE A 402 14.38 -26.45 15.79
CA PHE A 402 15.74 -26.51 15.24
C PHE A 402 16.78 -26.03 16.25
N GLY A 403 16.45 -25.11 17.14
CA GLY A 403 17.28 -24.73 18.28
C GLY A 403 17.63 -25.91 19.18
N PHE A 404 16.68 -26.80 19.46
CA PHE A 404 16.96 -28.07 20.15
C PHE A 404 17.81 -29.03 19.31
N MET A 405 17.61 -29.07 17.99
CA MET A 405 18.42 -29.92 17.11
C MET A 405 19.87 -29.47 17.05
N PHE A 406 20.12 -28.17 17.04
CA PHE A 406 21.46 -27.57 16.99
C PHE A 406 22.09 -27.41 18.38
N GLY A 407 21.27 -27.40 19.44
CA GLY A 407 21.72 -27.27 20.83
C GLY A 407 22.04 -25.84 21.25
N SER A 408 21.39 -24.82 20.64
CA SER A 408 21.56 -23.40 20.97
C SER A 408 20.38 -22.85 21.78
N ILE A 409 20.68 -22.11 22.85
CA ILE A 409 19.70 -21.35 23.62
C ILE A 409 20.25 -19.95 23.93
N PHE A 410 19.69 -18.90 23.33
CA PHE A 410 20.20 -17.53 23.36
C PHE A 410 21.70 -17.44 22.98
N GLY A 411 22.13 -18.30 22.05
CA GLY A 411 23.51 -18.43 21.61
C GLY A 411 24.42 -19.28 22.49
N PHE A 412 23.98 -19.69 23.69
CA PHE A 412 24.77 -20.58 24.54
C PHE A 412 24.68 -22.02 24.02
N GLU A 413 25.81 -22.58 23.62
CA GLU A 413 25.92 -23.96 23.11
C GLU A 413 26.28 -24.98 24.19
N ASP A 414 26.75 -24.54 25.36
CA ASP A 414 27.16 -25.40 26.47
C ASP A 414 26.00 -25.88 27.32
N VAL A 415 24.84 -25.22 27.25
CA VAL A 415 23.65 -25.49 28.06
C VAL A 415 22.88 -26.69 27.54
N LEU A 416 22.77 -26.84 26.23
CA LEU A 416 22.02 -27.91 25.57
C LEU A 416 22.95 -28.79 24.73
N LYS A 417 22.78 -30.11 24.88
CA LYS A 417 23.45 -31.06 23.97
C LYS A 417 22.67 -31.07 22.65
N PRO A 418 23.34 -30.87 21.49
CA PRO A 418 22.67 -30.94 20.19
C PRO A 418 22.05 -32.33 19.99
N LEU A 419 20.81 -32.36 19.53
CA LEU A 419 20.14 -33.61 19.16
C LEU A 419 20.58 -34.12 17.79
N TRP A 420 21.11 -33.23 16.94
CA TRP A 420 21.56 -33.57 15.61
C TRP A 420 23.04 -33.14 15.41
N ILE A 421 23.28 -31.96 14.87
CA ILE A 421 24.65 -31.43 14.57
C ILE A 421 24.73 -29.96 15.00
N ARG A 422 25.97 -29.52 15.30
CA ARG A 422 26.26 -28.09 15.41
C ARG A 422 26.58 -27.52 14.02
N PRO A 423 26.01 -26.40 13.65
CA PRO A 423 26.19 -25.82 12.30
C PRO A 423 27.64 -25.50 11.95
N ILE A 424 28.48 -25.16 12.93
CA ILE A 424 29.90 -24.77 12.71
C ILE A 424 30.83 -25.96 12.66
N ASP A 425 30.66 -26.96 13.53
CA ASP A 425 31.71 -27.96 13.83
C ASP A 425 31.74 -29.17 12.88
N HIS A 426 30.62 -29.55 12.27
CA HIS A 426 30.50 -30.78 11.53
C HIS A 426 30.85 -30.63 10.06
N MET A 427 31.98 -31.25 9.66
CA MET A 427 32.45 -31.32 8.27
C MET A 427 32.35 -32.74 7.73
N THR A 428 31.75 -32.92 6.58
CA THR A 428 31.70 -34.18 5.82
C THR A 428 32.72 -34.15 4.70
N THR A 429 33.51 -35.23 4.57
CA THR A 429 34.46 -35.34 3.47
C THR A 429 33.75 -35.93 2.25
N LEU A 430 33.67 -35.16 1.18
CA LEU A 430 33.11 -35.60 -0.08
C LEU A 430 34.18 -36.00 -1.08
N PRO A 431 33.97 -37.08 -1.85
CA PRO A 431 34.84 -37.40 -2.96
C PRO A 431 34.91 -36.21 -3.92
N PHE A 432 36.08 -35.77 -4.31
CA PHE A 432 36.35 -34.69 -5.25
C PHE A 432 36.17 -33.24 -4.72
N LEU A 433 35.23 -32.95 -3.80
CA LEU A 433 34.95 -31.59 -3.27
C LEU A 433 35.70 -31.31 -1.95
N GLY A 434 36.31 -32.32 -1.33
CA GLY A 434 37.01 -32.16 -0.05
C GLY A 434 36.10 -32.09 1.17
N LYS A 435 36.52 -31.33 2.19
CA LYS A 435 35.71 -31.14 3.41
C LYS A 435 34.72 -30.02 3.23
N LEU A 436 33.43 -30.33 3.30
CA LEU A 436 32.33 -29.36 3.29
C LEU A 436 31.52 -29.47 4.58
N ASN A 437 30.98 -28.34 5.02
CA ASN A 437 30.09 -28.34 6.15
C ASN A 437 28.81 -29.16 5.84
N THR A 438 28.45 -30.05 6.74
CA THR A 438 27.33 -30.99 6.57
C THR A 438 25.99 -30.28 6.38
N VAL A 439 25.82 -29.12 7.00
CA VAL A 439 24.58 -28.32 6.88
C VAL A 439 24.34 -27.87 5.44
N PHE A 440 25.38 -27.50 4.69
CA PHE A 440 25.22 -27.12 3.27
C PHE A 440 24.75 -28.28 2.41
N ILE A 441 25.31 -29.48 2.66
CA ILE A 441 24.92 -30.68 1.90
C ILE A 441 23.47 -31.02 2.13
N VAL A 442 23.04 -30.97 3.40
CA VAL A 442 21.63 -31.22 3.78
C VAL A 442 20.71 -30.15 3.23
N ALA A 443 21.12 -28.88 3.25
CA ALA A 443 20.36 -27.77 2.70
C ALA A 443 20.12 -27.93 1.18
N VAL A 444 21.16 -28.31 0.42
CA VAL A 444 21.02 -28.58 -1.02
C VAL A 444 20.13 -29.79 -1.28
N ALA A 445 20.32 -30.89 -0.53
CA ALA A 445 19.47 -32.08 -0.66
C ALA A 445 18.01 -31.78 -0.35
N PHE A 446 17.74 -30.98 0.68
CA PHE A 446 16.41 -30.50 1.00
C PHE A 446 15.84 -29.61 -0.12
N GLY A 447 16.65 -28.70 -0.69
CA GLY A 447 16.28 -27.89 -1.83
C GLY A 447 15.93 -28.72 -3.07
N MET A 448 16.70 -29.76 -3.37
CA MET A 448 16.37 -30.70 -4.45
C MET A 448 15.02 -31.38 -4.24
N LEU A 449 14.71 -31.78 -3.00
CA LEU A 449 13.41 -32.33 -2.65
C LEU A 449 12.28 -31.34 -2.88
N LEU A 450 12.45 -30.08 -2.44
CA LEU A 450 11.46 -29.02 -2.64
C LEU A 450 11.21 -28.71 -4.11
N ILE A 451 12.26 -28.68 -4.95
CA ILE A 451 12.11 -28.50 -6.39
C ILE A 451 11.30 -29.66 -7.00
N ILE A 452 11.57 -30.91 -6.60
CA ILE A 452 10.78 -32.06 -7.05
C ILE A 452 9.31 -31.90 -6.67
N VAL A 453 9.02 -31.50 -5.44
CA VAL A 453 7.64 -31.24 -4.99
C VAL A 453 7.00 -30.12 -5.82
N ALA A 454 7.71 -29.02 -6.07
CA ALA A 454 7.22 -27.92 -6.88
C ALA A 454 6.88 -28.35 -8.32
N MET A 455 7.73 -29.19 -8.93
CA MET A 455 7.46 -29.77 -10.26
C MET A 455 6.23 -30.69 -10.25
N ILE A 456 6.03 -31.49 -9.21
CA ILE A 456 4.83 -32.31 -9.06
C ILE A 456 3.57 -31.42 -8.94
N LEU A 457 3.65 -30.33 -8.18
CA LEU A 457 2.56 -29.36 -8.06
C LEU A 457 2.24 -28.71 -9.42
N HIS A 458 3.26 -28.39 -10.21
CA HIS A 458 3.08 -27.88 -11.58
C HIS A 458 2.32 -28.87 -12.45
N ILE A 459 2.74 -30.15 -12.44
CA ILE A 459 2.08 -31.21 -13.21
C ILE A 459 0.61 -31.33 -12.81
N ILE A 460 0.28 -31.24 -11.51
CA ILE A 460 -1.09 -31.28 -11.02
C ILE A 460 -1.90 -30.09 -11.53
N ASN A 461 -1.32 -28.88 -11.50
CA ASN A 461 -1.98 -27.66 -11.99
C ASN A 461 -2.22 -27.73 -13.51
N ALA A 462 -1.19 -28.09 -14.28
CA ALA A 462 -1.29 -28.22 -15.73
C ALA A 462 -2.30 -29.32 -16.14
N ALA A 463 -2.33 -30.44 -15.41
CA ALA A 463 -3.32 -31.49 -15.65
C ALA A 463 -4.78 -31.04 -15.36
N LYS A 464 -4.98 -30.20 -14.32
CA LYS A 464 -6.29 -29.61 -14.02
C LYS A 464 -6.75 -28.65 -15.12
N SER A 465 -5.84 -27.84 -15.65
CA SER A 465 -6.11 -26.91 -16.76
C SER A 465 -6.22 -27.60 -18.12
N LYS A 466 -6.05 -28.94 -18.18
CA LYS A 466 -6.02 -29.74 -19.41
C LYS A 466 -4.95 -29.28 -20.42
N ASP A 467 -3.89 -28.66 -19.94
CA ASP A 467 -2.74 -28.27 -20.74
C ASP A 467 -1.82 -29.48 -20.95
N VAL A 468 -1.80 -30.02 -22.16
CA VAL A 468 -0.98 -31.18 -22.51
C VAL A 468 0.48 -30.81 -22.62
N GLU A 469 0.80 -29.61 -23.12
CA GLU A 469 2.17 -29.11 -23.26
C GLU A 469 2.79 -28.95 -21.89
N GLY A 470 2.17 -28.19 -20.99
CA GLY A 470 2.63 -27.96 -19.62
C GLY A 470 2.73 -29.24 -18.78
N THR A 471 1.79 -30.20 -18.99
CA THR A 471 1.81 -31.46 -18.23
C THR A 471 2.96 -32.39 -18.63
N TRP A 472 3.17 -32.63 -19.92
CA TRP A 472 4.06 -33.69 -20.38
C TRP A 472 5.42 -33.21 -20.86
N PHE A 473 5.49 -32.10 -21.57
CA PHE A 473 6.65 -31.71 -22.35
C PHE A 473 7.39 -30.47 -21.82
N ASP A 474 6.80 -29.72 -20.91
CA ASP A 474 7.42 -28.52 -20.36
C ASP A 474 8.61 -28.84 -19.44
N ALA A 475 9.48 -27.86 -19.25
CA ALA A 475 10.61 -27.91 -18.33
C ALA A 475 10.20 -28.26 -16.89
N ASN A 476 9.05 -27.78 -16.41
CA ASN A 476 8.50 -28.12 -15.10
C ASN A 476 7.50 -29.28 -15.15
N GLY A 477 7.19 -29.82 -16.34
CA GLY A 477 6.31 -30.97 -16.57
C GLY A 477 6.99 -32.31 -16.30
N VAL A 478 6.36 -33.40 -16.78
CA VAL A 478 6.85 -34.77 -16.58
C VAL A 478 8.24 -34.97 -17.19
N ALA A 479 8.50 -34.44 -18.39
CA ALA A 479 9.81 -34.55 -19.04
C ALA A 479 10.91 -33.87 -18.20
N GLY A 480 10.64 -32.64 -17.70
CA GLY A 480 11.55 -31.94 -16.82
C GLY A 480 11.79 -32.66 -15.50
N LEU A 481 10.73 -33.20 -14.87
CA LEU A 481 10.83 -33.96 -13.63
C LEU A 481 11.71 -35.21 -13.79
N VAL A 482 11.54 -35.99 -14.89
CA VAL A 482 12.37 -37.16 -15.17
C VAL A 482 13.82 -36.76 -15.36
N PHE A 483 14.08 -35.68 -16.10
CA PHE A 483 15.44 -35.15 -16.27
C PHE A 483 16.07 -34.75 -14.92
N TYR A 484 15.35 -33.97 -14.09
CA TYR A 484 15.83 -33.49 -12.81
C TYR A 484 16.07 -34.65 -11.83
N LEU A 485 15.19 -35.65 -11.79
CA LEU A 485 15.39 -36.86 -11.00
C LEU A 485 16.64 -37.64 -11.47
N ALA A 486 16.90 -37.73 -12.78
CA ALA A 486 18.10 -38.34 -13.31
C ALA A 486 19.37 -37.61 -12.83
N VAL A 487 19.35 -36.27 -12.81
CA VAL A 487 20.44 -35.44 -12.26
C VAL A 487 20.65 -35.73 -10.77
N VAL A 488 19.58 -35.71 -9.97
CA VAL A 488 19.65 -35.94 -8.53
C VAL A 488 20.19 -37.32 -8.22
N VAL A 489 19.66 -38.36 -8.88
CA VAL A 489 20.16 -39.77 -8.70
C VAL A 489 21.63 -39.87 -9.07
N THR A 490 22.07 -39.25 -10.16
CA THR A 490 23.46 -39.26 -10.58
C THR A 490 24.36 -38.58 -9.55
N ILE A 491 23.94 -37.43 -8.99
CA ILE A 491 24.67 -36.72 -7.92
C ILE A 491 24.76 -37.58 -6.66
N VAL A 492 23.66 -38.22 -6.24
CA VAL A 492 23.62 -39.07 -5.05
C VAL A 492 24.53 -40.30 -5.22
N LEU A 493 24.49 -40.98 -6.35
CA LEU A 493 25.36 -42.12 -6.63
C LEU A 493 26.84 -41.71 -6.63
N PHE A 494 27.15 -40.56 -7.25
CA PHE A 494 28.52 -40.03 -7.24
C PHE A 494 29.00 -39.67 -5.82
N MET A 495 28.16 -39.04 -5.01
CA MET A 495 28.48 -38.67 -3.64
C MET A 495 28.63 -39.86 -2.69
N THR A 496 27.86 -40.93 -2.92
CA THR A 496 27.94 -42.17 -2.13
C THR A 496 29.10 -43.11 -2.59
N GLY A 497 29.82 -42.74 -3.65
CA GLY A 497 30.91 -43.55 -4.19
C GLY A 497 30.46 -44.82 -4.93
N ASN A 498 29.18 -44.90 -5.29
CA ASN A 498 28.63 -46.01 -6.05
C ASN A 498 28.97 -45.85 -7.55
N PRO A 499 29.07 -46.97 -8.31
CA PRO A 499 29.35 -46.89 -9.74
C PRO A 499 28.22 -46.17 -10.47
N LEU A 500 28.61 -45.24 -11.34
CA LEU A 500 27.65 -44.53 -12.21
C LEU A 500 27.04 -45.48 -13.24
N PRO A 501 25.78 -45.26 -13.67
CA PRO A 501 25.15 -46.04 -14.73
C PRO A 501 25.99 -46.01 -16.00
N GLY A 502 25.97 -47.09 -16.77
CA GLY A 502 26.74 -47.19 -18.04
C GLY A 502 26.35 -46.07 -19.02
N GLY A 503 27.31 -45.64 -19.85
CA GLY A 503 27.16 -44.47 -20.74
C GLY A 503 25.91 -44.49 -21.62
N ILE A 504 25.42 -45.64 -22.05
CA ILE A 504 24.19 -45.76 -22.83
C ILE A 504 22.96 -45.41 -21.96
N VAL A 505 22.92 -45.90 -20.70
CA VAL A 505 21.84 -45.60 -19.77
C VAL A 505 21.81 -44.11 -19.45
N MET A 506 22.95 -43.51 -19.20
CA MET A 506 23.05 -42.05 -18.99
C MET A 506 22.60 -41.27 -20.23
N GLY A 507 23.03 -41.68 -21.43
CA GLY A 507 22.60 -41.06 -22.67
C GLY A 507 21.08 -41.07 -22.86
N VAL A 508 20.40 -42.16 -22.51
CA VAL A 508 18.93 -42.27 -22.57
C VAL A 508 18.27 -41.46 -21.45
N MET A 509 18.79 -41.54 -20.21
CA MET A 509 18.22 -40.83 -19.05
C MET A 509 18.24 -39.31 -19.21
N PHE A 510 19.28 -38.76 -19.84
CA PHE A 510 19.37 -37.31 -20.07
C PHE A 510 18.87 -36.89 -21.45
N GLY A 511 19.18 -37.69 -22.51
CA GLY A 511 18.87 -37.32 -23.89
C GLY A 511 17.37 -37.35 -24.22
N VAL A 512 16.65 -38.38 -23.75
CA VAL A 512 15.22 -38.50 -24.06
C VAL A 512 14.40 -37.36 -23.45
N PRO A 513 14.52 -37.00 -22.14
CA PRO A 513 13.78 -35.89 -21.59
C PRO A 513 14.13 -34.53 -22.23
N LEU A 514 15.42 -34.28 -22.52
CA LEU A 514 15.83 -33.06 -23.22
C LEU A 514 15.24 -32.96 -24.62
N LEU A 515 15.17 -34.07 -25.34
CA LEU A 515 14.56 -34.11 -26.66
C LEU A 515 13.06 -33.89 -26.61
N LEU A 516 12.37 -34.39 -25.56
CA LEU A 516 10.95 -34.14 -25.33
C LEU A 516 10.69 -32.66 -25.03
N ILE A 517 11.52 -32.03 -24.18
CA ILE A 517 11.44 -30.59 -23.88
C ILE A 517 11.68 -29.76 -25.15
N PHE A 518 12.70 -30.13 -25.94
CA PHE A 518 13.01 -29.44 -27.20
C PHE A 518 11.84 -29.52 -28.21
N LEU A 519 11.13 -30.64 -28.27
CA LEU A 519 10.02 -30.88 -29.18
C LEU A 519 8.66 -30.62 -28.54
N LYS A 520 8.58 -29.85 -27.45
CA LYS A 520 7.34 -29.64 -26.67
C LYS A 520 6.17 -29.17 -27.52
N GLU A 521 6.35 -28.11 -28.30
CA GLU A 521 5.30 -27.51 -29.13
C GLU A 521 4.80 -28.42 -30.27
N PRO A 522 5.66 -29.03 -31.13
CA PRO A 522 5.18 -29.92 -32.19
C PRO A 522 4.53 -31.20 -31.66
N LEU A 523 4.97 -31.72 -30.50
CA LEU A 523 4.38 -32.91 -29.90
C LEU A 523 3.01 -32.60 -29.28
N ALA A 524 2.90 -31.51 -28.52
CA ALA A 524 1.63 -31.09 -27.92
C ALA A 524 0.58 -30.81 -28.97
N ARG A 525 0.91 -30.06 -30.01
CA ARG A 525 -0.01 -29.77 -31.14
C ARG A 525 -0.51 -31.05 -31.84
N ARG A 526 0.38 -32.04 -32.00
CA ARG A 526 -0.01 -33.30 -32.64
C ARG A 526 -0.99 -34.11 -31.78
N ILE A 527 -0.83 -34.06 -30.45
CA ILE A 527 -1.73 -34.76 -29.52
C ILE A 527 -3.06 -34.04 -29.43
N GLU A 528 -3.07 -32.73 -29.34
CA GLU A 528 -4.27 -31.89 -29.23
C GLU A 528 -5.00 -31.70 -30.56
N LYS A 529 -4.46 -32.20 -31.67
CA LYS A 529 -5.01 -32.07 -33.03
C LYS A 529 -5.31 -30.63 -33.43
N ARG A 530 -4.53 -29.68 -32.95
CA ARG A 530 -4.69 -28.27 -33.32
C ARG A 530 -4.31 -28.05 -34.79
N ALA A 531 -5.21 -27.36 -35.53
CA ALA A 531 -4.99 -27.05 -36.94
C ALA A 531 -4.14 -25.79 -37.21
N ASP A 532 -3.79 -25.08 -36.15
CA ASP A 532 -3.05 -23.79 -36.25
C ASP A 532 -1.64 -24.02 -36.75
N LYS A 533 -1.19 -23.12 -37.66
CA LYS A 533 0.21 -23.14 -38.12
C LYS A 533 1.14 -22.66 -37.02
N MET A 534 2.36 -23.22 -36.99
CA MET A 534 3.43 -22.66 -36.14
C MET A 534 3.61 -21.17 -36.43
N GLU A 535 3.63 -20.37 -35.38
CA GLU A 535 3.86 -18.92 -35.49
C GLU A 535 5.28 -18.62 -35.97
N THR A 536 6.22 -19.48 -35.65
CA THR A 536 7.65 -19.35 -35.99
C THR A 536 8.05 -20.28 -37.12
N GLY A 537 8.88 -19.80 -38.03
CA GLY A 537 9.47 -20.62 -39.09
C GLY A 537 10.39 -21.71 -38.51
N PRO A 538 10.56 -22.89 -39.19
CA PRO A 538 11.27 -24.04 -38.62
C PRO A 538 12.73 -23.75 -38.24
N GLY A 539 13.41 -22.87 -38.94
CA GLY A 539 14.78 -22.46 -38.57
C GLY A 539 14.84 -21.65 -37.30
N MET A 540 13.90 -20.73 -37.12
CA MET A 540 13.80 -19.90 -35.92
C MET A 540 13.41 -20.74 -34.69
N TYR A 541 12.54 -21.73 -34.86
CA TYR A 541 12.14 -22.68 -33.82
C TYR A 541 13.35 -23.44 -33.25
N VAL A 542 14.26 -23.93 -34.12
CA VAL A 542 15.46 -24.66 -33.68
C VAL A 542 16.37 -23.74 -32.85
N VAL A 543 16.56 -22.49 -33.29
CA VAL A 543 17.40 -21.52 -32.57
C VAL A 543 16.76 -21.19 -31.22
N GLN A 544 15.47 -20.87 -31.20
CA GLN A 544 14.74 -20.55 -29.98
C GLN A 544 14.73 -21.72 -29.00
N GLY A 545 14.42 -22.94 -29.47
CA GLY A 545 14.41 -24.15 -28.64
C GLY A 545 15.79 -24.49 -28.04
N PHE A 546 16.89 -24.21 -28.77
CA PHE A 546 18.22 -24.36 -28.21
C PHE A 546 18.49 -23.40 -27.05
N PHE A 547 18.13 -22.11 -27.19
CA PHE A 547 18.32 -21.15 -26.11
C PHE A 547 17.40 -21.46 -24.91
N GLU A 548 16.16 -21.84 -25.15
CA GLU A 548 15.21 -22.23 -24.11
C GLU A 548 15.69 -23.46 -23.30
N MET A 549 16.23 -24.45 -24.00
CA MET A 549 16.84 -25.62 -23.36
C MET A 549 18.07 -25.23 -22.51
N PHE A 550 18.92 -24.33 -23.02
CA PHE A 550 20.08 -23.85 -22.29
C PHE A 550 19.67 -23.05 -21.03
N GLU A 551 18.68 -22.17 -21.16
CA GLU A 551 18.08 -21.44 -20.04
C GLU A 551 17.50 -22.38 -18.99
N THR A 552 16.79 -23.42 -19.40
CA THR A 552 16.24 -24.46 -18.52
C THR A 552 17.35 -25.14 -17.69
N LEU A 553 18.44 -25.54 -18.34
CA LEU A 553 19.58 -26.17 -17.65
C LEU A 553 20.22 -25.21 -16.64
N LEU A 554 20.43 -23.95 -17.04
CA LEU A 554 20.97 -22.94 -16.14
C LEU A 554 20.03 -22.68 -14.96
N SER A 555 18.73 -22.64 -15.19
CA SER A 555 17.72 -22.45 -14.16
C SER A 555 17.73 -23.58 -13.14
N TYR A 556 17.81 -24.85 -13.57
CA TYR A 556 17.90 -25.99 -12.65
C TYR A 556 19.15 -25.92 -11.77
N PHE A 557 20.28 -25.59 -12.37
CA PHE A 557 21.56 -25.48 -11.66
C PHE A 557 21.51 -24.31 -10.66
N SER A 558 21.15 -23.12 -11.11
CA SER A 558 21.10 -21.91 -10.29
C SER A 558 20.13 -22.05 -9.12
N ASN A 559 18.92 -22.57 -9.37
CA ASN A 559 17.91 -22.73 -8.33
C ASN A 559 18.33 -23.78 -7.29
N THR A 560 18.98 -24.87 -7.72
CA THR A 560 19.49 -25.89 -6.79
C THR A 560 20.58 -25.31 -5.88
N ILE A 561 21.51 -24.53 -6.43
CA ILE A 561 22.57 -23.89 -5.65
C ILE A 561 22.02 -22.81 -4.70
N SER A 562 20.94 -22.12 -5.05
CA SER A 562 20.32 -21.10 -4.21
C SER A 562 19.95 -21.61 -2.81
N PHE A 563 19.67 -22.90 -2.66
CA PHE A 563 19.35 -23.52 -1.36
C PHE A 563 20.56 -23.63 -0.41
N ILE A 564 21.79 -23.46 -0.90
CA ILE A 564 22.97 -23.31 -0.02
C ILE A 564 22.78 -22.19 1.00
N ARG A 565 22.02 -21.18 0.64
CA ARG A 565 21.67 -20.05 1.52
C ARG A 565 21.09 -20.51 2.86
N ILE A 566 20.30 -21.59 2.88
CA ILE A 566 19.73 -22.13 4.13
C ILE A 566 20.85 -22.49 5.10
N GLY A 567 21.84 -23.23 4.63
CA GLY A 567 22.99 -23.59 5.46
C GLY A 567 23.88 -22.39 5.80
N ALA A 568 24.07 -21.46 4.84
CA ALA A 568 24.89 -20.27 5.07
C ALA A 568 24.33 -19.40 6.20
N PHE A 569 23.00 -19.18 6.25
CA PHE A 569 22.38 -18.41 7.32
C PHE A 569 22.38 -19.17 8.65
N ALA A 570 22.21 -20.49 8.65
CA ALA A 570 22.33 -21.29 9.88
C ALA A 570 23.74 -21.20 10.52
N VAL A 571 24.80 -21.27 9.69
CA VAL A 571 26.19 -21.09 10.15
C VAL A 571 26.45 -19.63 10.56
N SER A 572 25.93 -18.66 9.80
CA SER A 572 26.08 -17.23 10.10
C SER A 572 25.42 -16.86 11.43
N HIS A 573 24.22 -17.37 11.70
CA HIS A 573 23.51 -17.18 12.96
C HIS A 573 24.34 -17.65 14.16
N ALA A 574 24.84 -18.88 14.10
CA ALA A 574 25.69 -19.44 15.15
C ALA A 574 26.96 -18.61 15.36
N ALA A 575 27.63 -18.17 14.26
CA ALA A 575 28.83 -17.35 14.34
C ALA A 575 28.56 -15.94 14.92
N ILE A 576 27.45 -15.31 14.54
CA ILE A 576 27.06 -13.99 15.07
C ILE A 576 26.76 -14.10 16.56
N MET A 577 26.08 -15.16 17.00
CA MET A 577 25.79 -15.37 18.39
C MET A 577 27.05 -15.63 19.23
N GLU A 578 28.02 -16.38 18.70
CA GLU A 578 29.33 -16.56 19.32
C GLU A 578 30.04 -15.21 19.54
N VAL A 579 30.09 -14.34 18.51
CA VAL A 579 30.67 -13.00 18.62
C VAL A 579 29.93 -12.15 19.67
N VAL A 580 28.59 -12.18 19.71
CA VAL A 580 27.79 -11.43 20.71
C VAL A 580 28.15 -11.88 22.13
N LEU A 581 28.26 -13.18 22.37
CA LEU A 581 28.62 -13.74 23.66
C LEU A 581 30.06 -13.41 24.07
N GLN A 582 31.02 -13.44 23.14
CA GLN A 582 32.40 -13.03 23.36
C GLN A 582 32.48 -11.56 23.77
N LEU A 583 31.80 -10.66 23.02
CA LEU A 583 31.74 -9.23 23.35
C LEU A 583 31.08 -8.95 24.69
N ALA A 584 30.10 -9.78 25.08
CA ALA A 584 29.45 -9.70 26.39
C ALA A 584 30.28 -10.34 27.52
N GLY A 585 31.47 -10.89 27.23
CA GLY A 585 32.38 -11.49 28.22
C GLY A 585 31.87 -12.84 28.79
N ALA A 586 30.97 -13.52 28.09
CA ALA A 586 30.38 -14.77 28.58
C ALA A 586 31.43 -15.89 28.76
N GLU A 587 32.47 -15.93 27.92
CA GLU A 587 33.57 -16.91 28.01
C GLU A 587 34.52 -16.63 29.19
N SER A 588 34.61 -15.39 29.68
CA SER A 588 35.50 -15.01 30.79
C SER A 588 34.94 -15.34 32.19
N GLY A 589 33.80 -16.00 32.25
CA GLY A 589 33.15 -16.41 33.53
C GLY A 589 32.38 -15.28 34.23
N HIS A 590 32.37 -14.08 33.71
CA HIS A 590 31.61 -12.92 34.21
C HIS A 590 30.78 -12.26 33.12
N PRO A 591 29.68 -12.90 32.68
CA PRO A 591 28.87 -12.37 31.60
C PRO A 591 28.22 -11.04 31.97
N ASN A 592 28.36 -10.04 31.08
CA ASN A 592 27.59 -8.82 31.17
C ASN A 592 26.17 -9.09 30.62
N TRP A 593 25.25 -9.38 31.53
CA TRP A 593 23.86 -9.72 31.17
C TRP A 593 23.14 -8.64 30.37
N ILE A 594 23.48 -7.37 30.58
CA ILE A 594 22.90 -6.26 29.77
C ILE A 594 23.38 -6.40 28.33
N GLY A 595 24.66 -6.69 28.11
CA GLY A 595 25.22 -6.95 26.78
C GLY A 595 24.60 -8.18 26.11
N VAL A 596 24.40 -9.26 26.86
CA VAL A 596 23.75 -10.48 26.36
C VAL A 596 22.30 -10.21 25.94
N ILE A 597 21.52 -9.53 26.78
CA ILE A 597 20.11 -9.22 26.46
C ILE A 597 20.01 -8.29 25.26
N PHE A 598 20.80 -7.20 25.23
CA PHE A 598 20.77 -6.26 24.13
C PHE A 598 21.25 -6.90 22.81
N GLY A 599 22.32 -7.71 22.86
CA GLY A 599 22.83 -8.45 21.71
C GLY A 599 21.80 -9.43 21.16
N ASN A 600 21.19 -10.23 22.03
CA ASN A 600 20.12 -11.16 21.61
C ASN A 600 18.90 -10.43 21.03
N LEU A 601 18.48 -9.30 21.60
CA LEU A 601 17.38 -8.51 21.06
C LEU A 601 17.72 -7.93 19.69
N PHE A 602 18.95 -7.45 19.53
CA PHE A 602 19.43 -6.92 18.24
C PHE A 602 19.48 -8.02 17.17
N VAL A 603 20.08 -9.17 17.49
CA VAL A 603 20.16 -10.32 16.57
C VAL A 603 18.75 -10.81 16.22
N CYS A 604 17.89 -11.01 17.22
CA CYS A 604 16.52 -11.47 17.01
C CYS A 604 15.72 -10.52 16.08
N GLY A 605 15.86 -9.20 16.26
CA GLY A 605 15.17 -8.21 15.42
C GLY A 605 15.79 -8.07 14.03
N PHE A 606 17.10 -7.84 13.95
CA PHE A 606 17.77 -7.50 12.70
C PHE A 606 18.03 -8.73 11.82
N GLU A 607 18.63 -9.77 12.38
CA GLU A 607 18.91 -11.01 11.64
C GLU A 607 17.61 -11.76 11.34
N GLY A 608 16.66 -11.82 12.28
CA GLY A 608 15.36 -12.43 12.05
C GLY A 608 14.60 -11.80 10.87
N LEU A 609 14.71 -10.47 10.69
CA LEU A 609 14.14 -9.78 9.54
C LEU A 609 14.85 -10.18 8.24
N ILE A 610 16.19 -10.21 8.24
CA ILE A 610 16.98 -10.59 7.06
C ILE A 610 16.66 -12.03 6.66
N VAL A 611 16.66 -12.96 7.62
CA VAL A 611 16.33 -14.37 7.39
C VAL A 611 14.91 -14.48 6.82
N GLY A 612 13.93 -13.77 7.39
CA GLY A 612 12.55 -13.74 6.87
C GLY A 612 12.47 -13.34 5.40
N ILE A 613 13.21 -12.29 5.01
CA ILE A 613 13.28 -11.84 3.61
C ILE A 613 13.97 -12.89 2.73
N GLN A 614 15.03 -13.53 3.21
CA GLN A 614 15.77 -14.52 2.42
C GLN A 614 14.96 -15.82 2.20
N VAL A 615 14.16 -16.21 3.19
CA VAL A 615 13.23 -17.34 3.04
C VAL A 615 12.14 -16.98 2.03
N LEU A 616 11.54 -15.78 2.13
CA LEU A 616 10.51 -15.33 1.18
C LEU A 616 11.06 -15.29 -0.26
N ARG A 617 12.34 -14.92 -0.43
CA ARG A 617 12.99 -14.95 -1.72
C ARG A 617 13.11 -16.38 -2.27
N LEU A 618 13.45 -17.36 -1.44
CA LEU A 618 13.49 -18.78 -1.86
C LEU A 618 12.08 -19.26 -2.27
N GLU A 619 11.06 -18.88 -1.52
CA GLU A 619 9.67 -19.24 -1.87
C GLU A 619 9.26 -18.68 -3.23
N TYR A 620 9.50 -17.40 -3.48
CA TYR A 620 9.01 -16.71 -4.68
C TYR A 620 9.80 -17.07 -5.94
N TYR A 621 11.13 -17.12 -5.86
CA TYR A 621 11.95 -17.26 -7.05
C TYR A 621 12.31 -18.71 -7.39
N GLU A 622 12.54 -19.57 -6.40
CA GLU A 622 12.95 -20.94 -6.63
C GLU A 622 11.76 -21.94 -6.64
N MET A 623 10.66 -21.63 -5.93
CA MET A 623 9.50 -22.51 -5.85
C MET A 623 8.29 -22.00 -6.65
N PHE A 624 7.75 -20.81 -6.34
CA PHE A 624 6.54 -20.30 -7.01
C PHE A 624 6.70 -20.16 -8.51
N SER A 625 7.83 -19.63 -8.98
CA SER A 625 8.12 -19.48 -10.39
C SER A 625 7.97 -20.77 -11.21
N ARG A 626 7.91 -21.94 -10.54
CA ARG A 626 7.80 -23.24 -11.20
C ARG A 626 6.39 -23.75 -11.37
N PHE A 627 5.49 -23.50 -10.42
CA PHE A 627 4.16 -24.12 -10.44
C PHE A 627 3.00 -23.15 -10.33
N TYR A 628 3.26 -21.86 -10.19
CA TYR A 628 2.28 -20.87 -9.81
C TYR A 628 2.42 -19.60 -10.65
N SER A 629 1.35 -19.20 -11.35
CA SER A 629 1.38 -18.00 -12.22
C SER A 629 1.05 -16.71 -11.48
N GLY A 630 0.21 -16.78 -10.44
CA GLY A 630 -0.25 -15.61 -9.70
C GLY A 630 -1.13 -14.65 -10.51
N SER A 631 -1.81 -15.15 -11.54
CA SER A 631 -2.62 -14.36 -12.47
C SER A 631 -4.07 -14.20 -12.02
N GLY A 632 -4.45 -14.76 -10.87
CA GLY A 632 -5.82 -14.76 -10.38
C GLY A 632 -6.30 -13.36 -9.96
N ARG A 633 -7.58 -13.10 -10.17
CA ARG A 633 -8.27 -11.86 -9.83
C ARG A 633 -8.83 -11.94 -8.41
N ALA A 634 -8.58 -10.90 -7.59
CA ALA A 634 -9.07 -10.86 -6.22
C ALA A 634 -10.60 -10.80 -6.15
N PHE A 635 -11.19 -11.59 -5.26
CA PHE A 635 -12.61 -11.49 -4.94
C PHE A 635 -12.86 -10.26 -4.06
N ASN A 636 -13.52 -9.24 -4.64
CA ASN A 636 -13.89 -8.00 -3.98
C ASN A 636 -15.41 -7.92 -3.86
N PRO A 637 -16.02 -8.55 -2.84
CA PRO A 637 -17.47 -8.59 -2.74
C PRO A 637 -18.03 -7.20 -2.44
N TYR A 638 -19.21 -6.95 -3.01
CA TYR A 638 -20.07 -5.88 -2.56
C TYR A 638 -20.49 -6.21 -1.13
N THR A 639 -19.91 -5.51 -0.17
CA THR A 639 -20.26 -5.69 1.25
C THR A 639 -20.84 -4.40 1.80
N LYS A 640 -22.02 -4.51 2.36
CA LYS A 640 -22.50 -3.53 3.33
C LYS A 640 -21.45 -3.52 4.46
N LYS A 641 -20.66 -2.46 4.63
CA LYS A 641 -19.66 -2.37 5.70
C LYS A 641 -20.34 -2.68 7.03
N LYS A 642 -20.28 -3.94 7.47
CA LYS A 642 -20.65 -4.31 8.84
C LYS A 642 -19.68 -3.53 9.72
N LYS A 643 -20.21 -2.56 10.50
CA LYS A 643 -19.47 -2.02 11.63
C LYS A 643 -18.91 -3.21 12.40
N ASN A 644 -17.59 -3.38 12.35
CA ASN A 644 -16.91 -4.23 13.30
C ASN A 644 -17.31 -3.74 14.69
N LYS A 645 -18.25 -4.41 15.31
CA LYS A 645 -18.38 -4.42 16.77
C LYS A 645 -17.10 -5.08 17.24
N GLN A 646 -16.05 -4.28 17.40
CA GLN A 646 -14.98 -4.64 18.32
C GLN A 646 -15.61 -4.57 19.72
N ALA A 647 -15.96 -5.75 20.23
CA ALA A 647 -16.13 -5.97 21.64
C ALA A 647 -14.74 -6.13 22.26
#